data_3f8554641d11b79902f7606b45c5e5e7
#
_entry.id   3f8554641d11b79902f7606b45c5e5e7
#
_cell.length_a   1.000
_cell.length_b   1.000
_cell.length_c   1.000
_cell.angle_alpha   90.00
_cell.angle_beta   90.00
_cell.angle_gamma   90.00
#
_symmetry.space_group_name_H-M   'P 1'
#
loop_
_entity.id
_entity.type
_entity.pdbx_description
1 polymer ?
#
loop_
_entity_poly.entity_id
_entity_poly.type
_entity_poly.pdbx_seq_one_letter_code
_entity_poly.pdbx_strand_id
1 'polypeptide(L)'
;VTTTDATRDTGRQPRLQADHDAPDATGPDRATALLAAMTLDEKAAQLVGYWLDQTGVVAPMQGEMAAAADGRTLADITRDGIGQFTRVYGTRPVEPDDRAAWLWAEQRRLKRETRLGIPALVHEECLTGLAAWKAATFPTPLAWGAAFDPALVEQVGAAIGASMRQLGVHQGLAPVLDVVRDPRWGRVDECIGEDPYLVGTVGTAYVRGLQAAGVDATLKHFLGYSASQAGRNHAPVHVGAREVADVYLPPFVMALRDGGARSVMNSYAEIDGVPVAANGELLTGLLRDDLGFDGTVVADYFSVAFLEVMHGIAADRGDAAALALEAGIDVELPTGDAYLAPLVERVRSGLVDETLVDRAVLRVLRQKERLGLLDPQAFEDEPPTGIDLDTPLHRSLAKQLAARSLVLLSNHDVPAGTPVLPLRAGASVAVIGPNADRAEALQGCYSFANHVLASHPDLPLGFAIPTVREAMVDALGDDAVRSAAGCAVTGSDRAGFADAVAVAAASDVAVVVVGDQAGLFGRGTVGEGNDTESLDLPGVQRSLVEAVVATGTPTVMVLLTGRPYAIGWALDGDAGADHGAGGSLRPAAVVQAFFPGEEGGTAIADLLTGAASPSGRLPVSLPRAAGAQPYTYLHPRLGGPSDVTAADSTPVRPFGFGLGYTTFAYEELTVDASVPSDGWFDASVTVRNTGAHAGEDVVQLYGHDVHGSVTRPEVQLLGYARVALAAGESTRVRFRVPVQRFAFTDRRMRRVVEPGDVQVWVASHAAASRPGGTVPAGGIVASGGGAVRRPVPGSATSRATVEVTGPVHEVTLDDPRVVEWEVG
;
A
#
# COMPACT_ATOMS: atom_id res chain seq x y z
N VAL A 1 -28.04 29.60 -16.82
CA VAL A 1 -29.36 29.06 -16.38
C VAL A 1 -29.61 27.77 -17.12
N THR A 2 -29.23 26.66 -16.53
CA THR A 2 -29.87 25.32 -16.68
C THR A 2 -29.27 24.45 -15.58
N THR A 3 -30.08 24.18 -14.62
CA THR A 3 -29.85 23.24 -13.52
C THR A 3 -29.72 21.82 -14.11
N THR A 4 -28.57 21.19 -13.93
CA THR A 4 -28.43 19.75 -14.10
C THR A 4 -28.57 19.08 -12.74
N ASP A 5 -29.58 18.22 -12.67
CA ASP A 5 -29.92 17.34 -11.57
C ASP A 5 -28.69 16.52 -11.14
N ALA A 6 -28.23 16.71 -9.92
CA ALA A 6 -27.27 15.83 -9.28
C ALA A 6 -28.01 14.54 -8.90
N THR A 7 -27.77 13.49 -9.65
CA THR A 7 -28.21 12.13 -9.33
C THR A 7 -27.64 11.74 -7.98
N ARG A 8 -28.52 11.45 -7.02
CA ARG A 8 -28.21 10.85 -5.72
C ARG A 8 -27.48 9.53 -5.97
N ASP A 9 -26.21 9.52 -5.61
CA ASP A 9 -25.40 8.30 -5.54
C ASP A 9 -25.83 7.51 -4.29
N THR A 10 -26.72 6.57 -4.49
CA THR A 10 -27.04 5.56 -3.47
C THR A 10 -25.93 4.51 -3.59
N GLY A 11 -24.96 4.55 -2.69
CA GLY A 11 -23.79 3.65 -2.63
C GLY A 11 -24.11 2.17 -2.40
N ARG A 12 -25.08 1.66 -3.15
CA ARG A 12 -25.42 0.25 -3.21
C ARG A 12 -24.52 -0.39 -4.25
N GLN A 13 -23.43 -1.01 -3.82
CA GLN A 13 -22.63 -1.85 -4.71
C GLN A 13 -23.51 -2.99 -5.25
N PRO A 14 -23.60 -3.17 -6.58
CA PRO A 14 -24.33 -4.32 -7.13
C PRO A 14 -23.59 -5.59 -6.75
N ARG A 15 -24.29 -6.56 -6.16
CA ARG A 15 -23.80 -7.93 -6.05
C ARG A 15 -23.62 -8.46 -7.47
N LEU A 16 -22.40 -8.50 -7.95
CA LEU A 16 -22.04 -9.35 -9.06
C LEU A 16 -21.97 -10.77 -8.52
N GLN A 17 -23.05 -11.52 -8.71
CA GLN A 17 -22.96 -12.96 -8.72
C GLN A 17 -21.97 -13.32 -9.82
N ALA A 18 -20.91 -14.02 -9.46
CA ALA A 18 -20.06 -14.66 -10.43
C ALA A 18 -20.91 -15.73 -11.11
N ASP A 19 -21.39 -15.46 -12.32
CA ASP A 19 -21.98 -16.46 -13.17
C ASP A 19 -20.87 -17.43 -13.60
N HIS A 20 -20.75 -18.53 -12.87
CA HIS A 20 -20.02 -19.72 -13.28
C HIS A 20 -20.90 -20.57 -14.20
N ASP A 21 -21.34 -20.02 -15.32
CA ASP A 21 -21.83 -20.82 -16.42
C ASP A 21 -20.64 -21.24 -17.31
N ALA A 22 -19.99 -22.33 -16.91
CA ALA A 22 -19.11 -23.06 -17.81
C ALA A 22 -19.97 -23.77 -18.86
N PRO A 23 -19.65 -23.66 -20.16
CA PRO A 23 -20.32 -24.47 -21.16
C PRO A 23 -20.02 -25.96 -20.92
N ASP A 24 -21.06 -26.79 -20.94
CA ASP A 24 -20.98 -28.25 -20.91
C ASP A 24 -20.16 -28.75 -22.13
N ALA A 25 -18.84 -28.81 -21.98
CA ALA A 25 -17.94 -29.42 -22.97
C ALA A 25 -17.67 -30.86 -22.55
N THR A 26 -18.19 -31.80 -23.29
CA THR A 26 -17.98 -33.24 -23.08
C THR A 26 -16.62 -33.78 -23.54
N GLY A 27 -15.54 -33.00 -23.37
CA GLY A 27 -14.16 -33.35 -23.65
C GLY A 27 -13.20 -32.74 -22.60
N PRO A 28 -11.94 -33.19 -22.52
CA PRO A 28 -10.96 -32.53 -21.65
C PRO A 28 -10.83 -31.07 -22.06
N ASP A 29 -10.74 -30.17 -21.07
CA ASP A 29 -10.47 -28.75 -21.31
C ASP A 29 -9.14 -28.59 -22.09
N ARG A 30 -8.97 -27.46 -22.79
CA ARG A 30 -7.80 -27.24 -23.64
C ARG A 30 -6.49 -27.29 -22.86
N ALA A 31 -6.49 -26.77 -21.64
CA ALA A 31 -5.34 -26.83 -20.74
C ALA A 31 -4.93 -28.28 -20.44
N THR A 32 -5.88 -29.15 -20.10
CA THR A 32 -5.64 -30.58 -19.87
C THR A 32 -5.14 -31.30 -21.12
N ALA A 33 -5.69 -30.99 -22.30
CA ALA A 33 -5.23 -31.58 -23.55
C ALA A 33 -3.80 -31.16 -23.91
N LEU A 34 -3.43 -29.91 -23.68
CA LEU A 34 -2.07 -29.42 -23.89
C LEU A 34 -1.08 -30.09 -22.92
N LEU A 35 -1.43 -30.16 -21.63
CA LEU A 35 -0.59 -30.83 -20.62
C LEU A 35 -0.29 -32.27 -21.04
N ALA A 36 -1.27 -33.02 -21.47
CA ALA A 36 -1.08 -34.41 -21.90
C ALA A 36 -0.19 -34.55 -23.15
N ALA A 37 -0.06 -33.49 -23.95
CA ALA A 37 0.78 -33.47 -25.15
C ALA A 37 2.24 -33.04 -24.89
N MET A 38 2.51 -32.44 -23.70
CA MET A 38 3.81 -31.86 -23.36
C MET A 38 4.88 -32.90 -23.02
N THR A 39 6.10 -32.64 -23.46
CA THR A 39 7.32 -33.27 -22.90
C THR A 39 7.66 -32.62 -21.55
N LEU A 40 8.51 -33.28 -20.75
CA LEU A 40 8.94 -32.72 -19.46
C LEU A 40 9.66 -31.35 -19.61
N ASP A 41 10.49 -31.19 -20.66
CA ASP A 41 11.18 -29.91 -20.90
C ASP A 41 10.20 -28.81 -21.29
N GLU A 42 9.15 -29.10 -22.05
CA GLU A 42 8.10 -28.14 -22.36
C GLU A 42 7.25 -27.80 -21.12
N LYS A 43 6.99 -28.77 -20.24
CA LYS A 43 6.34 -28.54 -18.96
C LYS A 43 7.17 -27.58 -18.10
N ALA A 44 8.47 -27.86 -17.92
CA ALA A 44 9.38 -26.99 -17.17
C ALA A 44 9.45 -25.57 -17.75
N ALA A 45 9.50 -25.44 -19.07
CA ALA A 45 9.52 -24.15 -19.75
C ALA A 45 8.27 -23.30 -19.46
N GLN A 46 7.09 -23.90 -19.19
CA GLN A 46 5.89 -23.16 -18.80
C GLN A 46 5.92 -22.61 -17.36
N LEU A 47 6.82 -23.14 -16.52
CA LEU A 47 6.90 -22.78 -15.10
C LEU A 47 7.93 -21.70 -14.80
N VAL A 48 8.48 -21.02 -15.81
CA VAL A 48 9.55 -20.05 -15.63
C VAL A 48 9.28 -18.74 -16.36
N GLY A 49 9.91 -17.66 -15.84
CA GLY A 49 10.03 -16.38 -16.54
C GLY A 49 11.28 -16.30 -17.42
N TYR A 50 11.32 -15.30 -18.28
CA TYR A 50 12.51 -14.83 -18.97
C TYR A 50 12.61 -13.31 -18.88
N TRP A 51 13.68 -12.82 -18.27
CA TRP A 51 13.88 -11.39 -18.08
C TRP A 51 14.64 -10.78 -19.25
N LEU A 52 13.92 -10.02 -20.06
CA LEU A 52 14.44 -9.33 -21.24
C LEU A 52 15.31 -8.12 -20.89
N ASP A 53 16.28 -7.85 -21.76
CA ASP A 53 17.08 -6.62 -21.74
C ASP A 53 17.80 -6.34 -20.40
N GLN A 54 18.03 -7.38 -19.61
CA GLN A 54 18.73 -7.27 -18.34
C GLN A 54 20.16 -6.79 -18.56
N THR A 55 20.41 -5.51 -18.33
CA THR A 55 21.72 -4.88 -18.34
C THR A 55 22.05 -4.28 -16.98
N GLY A 56 23.06 -4.83 -16.32
CA GLY A 56 23.44 -4.37 -14.99
C GLY A 56 22.76 -5.12 -13.84
N VAL A 57 23.16 -4.78 -12.61
CA VAL A 57 22.64 -5.39 -11.38
C VAL A 57 21.42 -4.61 -10.95
N VAL A 58 20.23 -5.19 -11.08
CA VAL A 58 18.97 -4.61 -10.58
C VAL A 58 18.84 -4.85 -9.07
N ALA A 59 19.26 -6.03 -8.59
CA ALA A 59 19.37 -6.35 -7.16
C ALA A 59 20.81 -6.72 -6.82
N PRO A 60 21.33 -6.38 -5.62
CA PRO A 60 22.73 -6.64 -5.25
C PRO A 60 23.20 -8.09 -5.40
N MET A 61 22.29 -9.06 -5.25
CA MET A 61 22.56 -10.47 -5.26
C MET A 61 22.28 -11.14 -6.62
N GLN A 62 21.88 -10.38 -7.60
CA GLN A 62 21.51 -10.89 -8.93
C GLN A 62 22.65 -11.63 -9.63
N GLY A 63 23.90 -11.19 -9.45
CA GLY A 63 25.07 -11.85 -10.03
C GLY A 63 25.36 -13.25 -9.46
N GLU A 64 24.85 -13.53 -8.26
CA GLU A 64 24.99 -14.83 -7.58
C GLU A 64 23.81 -15.75 -7.87
N MET A 65 22.67 -15.19 -8.30
CA MET A 65 21.41 -15.90 -8.43
C MET A 65 20.96 -16.16 -9.85
N ALA A 66 21.29 -15.26 -10.79
CA ALA A 66 20.97 -15.46 -12.20
C ALA A 66 22.07 -16.28 -12.87
N ALA A 67 21.70 -17.38 -13.52
CA ALA A 67 22.61 -18.01 -14.47
C ALA A 67 22.97 -16.98 -15.54
N ALA A 68 24.26 -16.67 -15.66
CA ALA A 68 24.73 -15.74 -16.66
C ALA A 68 24.18 -16.15 -18.03
N ALA A 69 23.66 -15.17 -18.78
CA ALA A 69 23.27 -15.41 -20.16
C ALA A 69 24.51 -15.94 -20.91
N ASP A 70 24.55 -17.24 -21.14
CA ASP A 70 25.71 -17.97 -21.68
C ASP A 70 25.84 -17.83 -23.20
N GLY A 71 25.41 -16.71 -23.74
CA GLY A 71 25.42 -16.36 -25.17
C GLY A 71 24.27 -16.98 -25.97
N ARG A 72 23.28 -17.64 -25.32
CA ARG A 72 22.07 -18.13 -25.97
C ARG A 72 21.21 -16.99 -26.49
N THR A 73 20.64 -17.18 -27.67
CA THR A 73 19.63 -16.26 -28.21
C THR A 73 18.27 -16.47 -27.54
N LEU A 74 17.37 -15.48 -27.67
CA LEU A 74 15.99 -15.62 -27.21
C LEU A 74 15.30 -16.86 -27.84
N ALA A 75 15.57 -17.13 -29.12
CA ALA A 75 15.06 -18.30 -29.81
C ALA A 75 15.58 -19.62 -29.20
N ASP A 76 16.84 -19.66 -28.78
CA ASP A 76 17.39 -20.84 -28.09
C ASP A 76 16.72 -21.07 -26.72
N ILE A 77 16.50 -20.01 -25.96
CA ILE A 77 15.90 -20.06 -24.62
C ILE A 77 14.42 -20.49 -24.71
N THR A 78 13.71 -20.02 -25.71
CA THR A 78 12.28 -20.27 -25.89
C THR A 78 11.95 -21.42 -26.82
N ARG A 79 12.94 -22.26 -27.20
CA ARG A 79 12.74 -23.38 -28.14
C ARG A 79 11.69 -24.38 -27.67
N ASP A 80 11.64 -24.68 -26.38
CA ASP A 80 10.66 -25.56 -25.76
C ASP A 80 9.40 -24.79 -25.24
N GLY A 81 9.24 -23.52 -25.63
CA GLY A 81 8.25 -22.59 -25.13
C GLY A 81 8.79 -21.75 -23.99
N ILE A 82 7.91 -20.93 -23.40
CA ILE A 82 8.21 -20.11 -22.21
C ILE A 82 6.92 -19.82 -21.45
N GLY A 83 6.98 -19.84 -20.11
CA GLY A 83 5.86 -19.50 -19.25
C GLY A 83 5.53 -18.00 -19.32
N GLN A 84 6.52 -17.17 -19.00
CA GLN A 84 6.31 -15.73 -18.87
C GLN A 84 7.46 -14.91 -19.48
N PHE A 85 7.14 -13.72 -19.99
CA PHE A 85 8.11 -12.65 -20.19
C PHE A 85 8.07 -11.68 -19.00
N THR A 86 9.23 -11.46 -18.41
CA THR A 86 9.42 -10.62 -17.23
C THR A 86 9.70 -9.19 -17.65
N ARG A 87 8.86 -8.24 -17.23
CA ARG A 87 9.08 -6.80 -17.30
C ARG A 87 9.51 -6.32 -18.70
N VAL A 88 8.68 -6.62 -19.69
CA VAL A 88 8.91 -6.27 -21.11
C VAL A 88 9.08 -4.77 -21.30
N TYR A 89 8.30 -3.96 -20.56
CA TYR A 89 8.31 -2.50 -20.60
C TYR A 89 9.05 -1.89 -19.41
N GLY A 90 9.18 -2.61 -18.31
CA GLY A 90 9.66 -2.13 -17.02
C GLY A 90 11.14 -2.41 -16.74
N THR A 91 11.93 -2.95 -17.68
CA THR A 91 13.36 -3.21 -17.48
C THR A 91 14.24 -2.02 -17.84
N ARG A 92 13.91 -1.31 -18.91
CA ARG A 92 14.61 -0.13 -19.40
C ARG A 92 13.65 0.82 -20.13
N PRO A 93 14.01 2.09 -20.33
CA PRO A 93 13.22 2.99 -21.14
C PRO A 93 13.06 2.47 -22.59
N VAL A 94 11.80 2.30 -23.03
CA VAL A 94 11.45 1.84 -24.38
C VAL A 94 10.25 2.63 -24.88
N GLU A 95 10.21 2.91 -26.18
CA GLU A 95 9.02 3.50 -26.80
C GLU A 95 7.89 2.46 -26.77
N PRO A 96 6.70 2.82 -26.25
CA PRO A 96 5.59 1.88 -26.08
C PRO A 96 5.17 1.21 -27.40
N ASP A 97 5.01 1.99 -28.48
CA ASP A 97 4.59 1.49 -29.80
C ASP A 97 5.60 0.49 -30.38
N ASP A 98 6.91 0.82 -30.34
CA ASP A 98 7.96 -0.06 -30.84
C ASP A 98 8.06 -1.36 -30.04
N ARG A 99 7.91 -1.25 -28.73
CA ARG A 99 7.97 -2.43 -27.84
C ARG A 99 6.72 -3.31 -27.99
N ALA A 100 5.55 -2.74 -28.20
CA ALA A 100 4.32 -3.49 -28.51
C ALA A 100 4.46 -4.23 -29.85
N ALA A 101 4.96 -3.57 -30.88
CA ALA A 101 5.23 -4.21 -32.16
C ALA A 101 6.20 -5.39 -32.04
N TRP A 102 7.27 -5.24 -31.26
CA TRP A 102 8.20 -6.32 -30.94
C TRP A 102 7.49 -7.47 -30.19
N LEU A 103 6.69 -7.16 -29.17
CA LEU A 103 6.01 -8.19 -28.38
C LEU A 103 5.04 -9.02 -29.24
N TRP A 104 4.23 -8.37 -30.11
CA TRP A 104 3.33 -9.05 -31.03
C TRP A 104 4.09 -9.96 -32.01
N ALA A 105 5.21 -9.48 -32.54
CA ALA A 105 6.07 -10.28 -33.38
C ALA A 105 6.63 -11.52 -32.66
N GLU A 106 7.08 -11.35 -31.42
CA GLU A 106 7.64 -12.42 -30.62
C GLU A 106 6.58 -13.46 -30.18
N GLN A 107 5.40 -13.00 -29.80
CA GLN A 107 4.27 -13.89 -29.49
C GLN A 107 3.84 -14.73 -30.71
N ARG A 108 3.78 -14.09 -31.89
CA ARG A 108 3.55 -14.78 -33.17
C ARG A 108 4.66 -15.78 -33.51
N ARG A 109 5.92 -15.45 -33.20
CA ARG A 109 7.05 -16.38 -33.36
C ARG A 109 6.87 -17.59 -32.47
N LEU A 110 6.57 -17.43 -31.18
CA LEU A 110 6.30 -18.54 -30.26
C LEU A 110 5.18 -19.45 -30.78
N LYS A 111 4.07 -18.86 -31.27
CA LYS A 111 2.96 -19.63 -31.85
C LYS A 111 3.37 -20.46 -33.07
N ARG A 112 4.29 -19.97 -33.91
CA ARG A 112 4.65 -20.63 -35.18
C ARG A 112 5.82 -21.57 -35.06
N GLU A 113 6.81 -21.25 -34.20
CA GLU A 113 8.10 -21.93 -34.18
C GLU A 113 8.23 -22.92 -33.01
N THR A 114 7.42 -22.81 -31.95
CA THR A 114 7.38 -23.82 -30.89
C THR A 114 6.38 -24.93 -31.24
N ARG A 115 6.63 -26.14 -30.76
CA ARG A 115 5.83 -27.32 -31.12
C ARG A 115 4.35 -27.21 -30.72
N LEU A 116 4.08 -26.59 -29.56
CA LEU A 116 2.71 -26.47 -29.03
C LEU A 116 2.10 -25.10 -29.32
N GLY A 117 2.85 -24.13 -29.78
CA GLY A 117 2.37 -22.82 -30.16
C GLY A 117 1.75 -22.01 -29.01
N ILE A 118 2.27 -22.13 -27.79
CA ILE A 118 1.74 -21.47 -26.60
C ILE A 118 2.40 -20.10 -26.41
N PRO A 119 1.65 -18.98 -26.44
CA PRO A 119 2.20 -17.66 -26.13
C PRO A 119 2.68 -17.53 -24.69
N ALA A 120 3.62 -16.61 -24.47
CA ALA A 120 4.08 -16.25 -23.14
C ALA A 120 3.04 -15.35 -22.42
N LEU A 121 2.84 -15.53 -21.13
CA LEU A 121 2.23 -14.53 -20.28
C LEU A 121 3.23 -13.37 -20.09
N VAL A 122 2.76 -12.13 -20.01
CA VAL A 122 3.60 -10.96 -19.70
C VAL A 122 3.19 -10.41 -18.35
N HIS A 123 4.15 -10.22 -17.44
CA HIS A 123 3.91 -9.54 -16.18
C HIS A 123 4.75 -8.27 -16.05
N GLU A 124 4.21 -7.30 -15.32
CA GLU A 124 4.85 -6.01 -15.03
C GLU A 124 4.62 -5.60 -13.57
N GLU A 125 5.48 -4.73 -13.06
CA GLU A 125 5.20 -3.99 -11.84
C GLU A 125 4.13 -2.92 -12.11
N CYS A 126 3.16 -2.80 -11.19
CA CYS A 126 2.05 -1.87 -11.37
C CYS A 126 1.55 -1.26 -10.05
N LEU A 127 2.41 -1.19 -9.04
CA LEU A 127 2.04 -0.73 -7.70
C LEU A 127 1.59 0.74 -7.67
N THR A 128 2.30 1.62 -8.39
CA THR A 128 1.98 3.06 -8.46
C THR A 128 1.65 3.51 -9.89
N GLY A 129 1.01 2.65 -10.65
CA GLY A 129 0.86 2.75 -12.10
C GLY A 129 1.70 1.70 -12.79
N LEU A 130 1.48 1.48 -14.07
CA LEU A 130 2.34 0.61 -14.87
C LEU A 130 3.79 1.15 -14.83
N ALA A 131 4.72 0.35 -14.35
CA ALA A 131 6.13 0.73 -14.26
C ALA A 131 6.80 0.69 -15.65
N ALA A 132 6.36 1.56 -16.56
CA ALA A 132 6.88 1.73 -17.91
C ALA A 132 7.20 3.19 -18.21
N TRP A 133 8.13 3.43 -19.14
CA TRP A 133 8.45 4.79 -19.54
C TRP A 133 7.25 5.50 -20.17
N LYS A 134 7.01 6.74 -19.77
CA LYS A 134 5.87 7.59 -20.17
C LYS A 134 4.51 7.14 -19.62
N ALA A 135 4.47 6.19 -18.71
CA ALA A 135 3.22 5.79 -18.05
C ALA A 135 2.94 6.65 -16.83
N ALA A 136 1.66 6.97 -16.63
CA ALA A 136 1.15 7.73 -15.50
C ALA A 136 1.58 7.13 -14.15
N THR A 137 1.93 7.97 -13.22
CA THR A 137 2.35 7.58 -11.86
C THR A 137 1.37 8.10 -10.82
N PHE A 138 0.64 7.18 -10.20
CA PHE A 138 -0.33 7.46 -9.14
C PHE A 138 0.34 7.57 -7.76
N PRO A 139 -0.37 8.10 -6.75
CA PRO A 139 0.07 8.06 -5.35
C PRO A 139 0.43 6.64 -4.89
N THR A 140 1.33 6.53 -3.91
CA THR A 140 1.73 5.23 -3.33
C THR A 140 0.62 4.61 -2.48
N PRO A 141 0.71 3.30 -2.17
CA PRO A 141 -0.27 2.61 -1.33
C PRO A 141 -0.52 3.23 0.05
N LEU A 142 0.48 3.82 0.70
CA LEU A 142 0.24 4.62 1.92
C LEU A 142 -0.72 5.78 1.66
N ALA A 143 -0.62 6.44 0.51
CA ALA A 143 -1.55 7.50 0.11
C ALA A 143 -2.93 6.93 -0.23
N TRP A 144 -3.04 5.70 -0.80
CA TRP A 144 -4.34 5.03 -0.97
C TRP A 144 -5.03 4.82 0.38
N GLY A 145 -4.28 4.30 1.36
CA GLY A 145 -4.77 4.15 2.72
C GLY A 145 -5.21 5.46 3.34
N ALA A 146 -4.42 6.54 3.14
CA ALA A 146 -4.74 7.88 3.65
C ALA A 146 -6.01 8.49 3.03
N ALA A 147 -6.34 8.11 1.81
CA ALA A 147 -7.58 8.52 1.18
C ALA A 147 -8.83 7.89 1.81
N PHE A 148 -8.74 6.70 2.41
CA PHE A 148 -9.90 5.94 2.91
C PHE A 148 -11.04 5.86 1.87
N ASP A 149 -10.67 5.64 0.60
CA ASP A 149 -11.58 5.67 -0.54
C ASP A 149 -11.34 4.46 -1.48
N PRO A 150 -11.85 3.28 -1.11
CA PRO A 150 -11.71 2.09 -1.95
C PRO A 150 -12.28 2.26 -3.36
N ALA A 151 -13.38 3.02 -3.50
CA ALA A 151 -14.02 3.21 -4.80
C ALA A 151 -13.14 4.00 -5.79
N LEU A 152 -12.40 5.00 -5.30
CA LEU A 152 -11.42 5.73 -6.12
C LEU A 152 -10.21 4.84 -6.48
N VAL A 153 -9.75 4.01 -5.53
CA VAL A 153 -8.65 3.07 -5.78
C VAL A 153 -9.05 1.99 -6.79
N GLU A 154 -10.32 1.55 -6.80
CA GLU A 154 -10.84 0.64 -7.82
C GLU A 154 -10.77 1.27 -9.23
N GLN A 155 -11.14 2.56 -9.36
CA GLN A 155 -11.03 3.29 -10.63
C GLN A 155 -9.57 3.45 -11.07
N VAL A 156 -8.66 3.73 -10.16
CA VAL A 156 -7.21 3.79 -10.43
C VAL A 156 -6.71 2.42 -10.91
N GLY A 157 -7.06 1.34 -10.22
CA GLY A 157 -6.73 -0.03 -10.63
C GLY A 157 -7.25 -0.38 -12.03
N ALA A 158 -8.47 0.05 -12.37
CA ALA A 158 -9.05 -0.15 -13.70
C ALA A 158 -8.29 0.64 -14.80
N ALA A 159 -7.88 1.88 -14.51
CA ALA A 159 -7.09 2.69 -15.45
C ALA A 159 -5.69 2.09 -15.69
N ILE A 160 -5.02 1.63 -14.63
CA ILE A 160 -3.74 0.92 -14.72
C ILE A 160 -3.91 -0.37 -15.56
N GLY A 161 -4.92 -1.17 -15.25
CA GLY A 161 -5.20 -2.41 -15.97
C GLY A 161 -5.49 -2.19 -17.45
N ALA A 162 -6.21 -1.11 -17.81
CA ALA A 162 -6.47 -0.76 -19.20
C ALA A 162 -5.17 -0.44 -19.96
N SER A 163 -4.26 0.33 -19.37
CA SER A 163 -2.93 0.61 -19.95
C SER A 163 -2.12 -0.67 -20.13
N MET A 164 -2.12 -1.56 -19.13
CA MET A 164 -1.45 -2.85 -19.19
C MET A 164 -2.03 -3.74 -20.28
N ARG A 165 -3.35 -3.86 -20.35
CA ARG A 165 -4.03 -4.68 -21.35
C ARG A 165 -3.76 -4.20 -22.78
N GLN A 166 -3.75 -2.88 -23.00
CA GLN A 166 -3.40 -2.27 -24.28
C GLN A 166 -2.00 -2.69 -24.76
N LEU A 167 -1.06 -2.83 -23.83
CA LEU A 167 0.33 -3.22 -24.11
C LEU A 167 0.54 -4.74 -24.21
N GLY A 168 -0.51 -5.56 -24.10
CA GLY A 168 -0.39 -7.03 -24.08
C GLY A 168 0.22 -7.57 -22.79
N VAL A 169 0.09 -6.84 -21.68
CA VAL A 169 0.45 -7.31 -20.34
C VAL A 169 -0.76 -8.00 -19.71
N HIS A 170 -0.52 -9.12 -19.05
CA HIS A 170 -1.56 -10.04 -18.59
C HIS A 170 -1.65 -10.17 -17.08
N GLN A 171 -0.57 -9.85 -16.38
CA GLN A 171 -0.46 -9.97 -14.92
C GLN A 171 0.28 -8.78 -14.34
N GLY A 172 -0.26 -8.22 -13.26
CA GLY A 172 0.34 -7.15 -12.48
C GLY A 172 0.84 -7.65 -11.14
N LEU A 173 2.07 -7.27 -10.75
CA LEU A 173 2.66 -7.66 -9.47
C LEU A 173 2.24 -6.69 -8.35
N ALA A 174 0.93 -6.57 -8.14
CA ALA A 174 0.27 -5.75 -7.12
C ALA A 174 -1.15 -6.29 -6.84
N PRO A 175 -1.76 -5.93 -5.68
CA PRO A 175 -1.31 -5.00 -4.63
C PRO A 175 -0.43 -5.64 -3.57
N VAL A 176 0.29 -4.81 -2.78
CA VAL A 176 0.93 -5.22 -1.54
C VAL A 176 -0.10 -5.20 -0.42
N LEU A 177 -0.29 -6.34 0.23
CA LEU A 177 -1.26 -6.54 1.32
C LEU A 177 -0.59 -6.72 2.69
N ASP A 178 0.71 -6.45 2.77
CA ASP A 178 1.44 -6.44 4.03
C ASP A 178 0.89 -5.37 4.97
N VAL A 179 0.65 -5.76 6.22
CA VAL A 179 0.14 -4.85 7.26
C VAL A 179 1.31 -4.27 8.03
N VAL A 180 1.50 -2.95 8.00
CA VAL A 180 2.64 -2.26 8.61
C VAL A 180 2.72 -2.55 10.11
N ARG A 181 3.91 -2.93 10.58
CA ARG A 181 4.22 -3.14 12.01
C ARG A 181 5.44 -2.36 12.46
N ASP A 182 6.55 -2.47 11.78
CA ASP A 182 7.78 -1.72 12.12
C ASP A 182 8.05 -0.64 11.06
N PRO A 183 7.99 0.65 11.42
CA PRO A 183 8.18 1.74 10.46
C PRO A 183 9.62 1.87 9.97
N ARG A 184 10.57 1.14 10.55
CA ARG A 184 11.98 1.12 10.12
C ARG A 184 12.17 0.29 8.85
N TRP A 185 11.23 -0.61 8.52
CA TRP A 185 11.27 -1.40 7.29
C TRP A 185 11.23 -0.49 6.05
N GLY A 186 12.10 -0.78 5.07
CA GLY A 186 12.23 0.04 3.87
C GLY A 186 11.00 0.03 2.97
N ARG A 187 10.21 -1.07 2.99
CA ARG A 187 9.06 -1.28 2.09
C ARG A 187 7.72 -0.75 2.65
N VAL A 188 7.75 0.12 3.64
CA VAL A 188 6.52 0.70 4.21
C VAL A 188 5.74 1.51 3.18
N ASP A 189 6.40 2.21 2.24
CA ASP A 189 5.73 2.99 1.19
C ASP A 189 4.93 2.14 0.20
N GLU A 190 5.22 0.84 0.13
CA GLU A 190 4.48 -0.12 -0.67
C GLU A 190 3.19 -0.61 0.02
N CYS A 191 3.06 -0.42 1.33
CA CYS A 191 1.95 -0.90 2.14
C CYS A 191 0.82 0.12 2.22
N ILE A 192 -0.43 -0.37 2.33
CA ILE A 192 -1.62 0.49 2.45
C ILE A 192 -1.75 1.08 3.85
N GLY A 193 -1.36 0.38 4.90
CA GLY A 193 -1.45 0.87 6.27
C GLY A 193 -1.21 -0.17 7.35
N GLU A 194 -1.51 0.20 8.60
CA GLU A 194 -1.32 -0.66 9.78
C GLU A 194 -2.58 -1.43 10.20
N ASP A 195 -3.73 -1.11 9.60
CA ASP A 195 -5.01 -1.75 9.94
C ASP A 195 -5.39 -2.83 8.92
N PRO A 196 -5.62 -4.09 9.35
CA PRO A 196 -5.93 -5.18 8.44
C PRO A 196 -7.21 -4.98 7.62
N TYR A 197 -8.20 -4.26 8.17
CA TYR A 197 -9.46 -4.02 7.47
C TYR A 197 -9.31 -2.93 6.40
N LEU A 198 -8.62 -1.84 6.72
CA LEU A 198 -8.30 -0.81 5.73
C LEU A 198 -7.46 -1.40 4.59
N VAL A 199 -6.41 -2.16 4.91
CA VAL A 199 -5.58 -2.85 3.91
C VAL A 199 -6.43 -3.79 3.05
N GLY A 200 -7.31 -4.57 3.69
CA GLY A 200 -8.19 -5.51 3.00
C GLY A 200 -9.19 -4.83 2.08
N THR A 201 -9.88 -3.78 2.52
CA THR A 201 -10.89 -3.09 1.71
C THR A 201 -10.28 -2.35 0.52
N VAL A 202 -9.20 -1.63 0.74
CA VAL A 202 -8.50 -0.86 -0.31
C VAL A 202 -7.80 -1.79 -1.29
N GLY A 203 -7.09 -2.83 -0.80
CA GLY A 203 -6.42 -3.81 -1.65
C GLY A 203 -7.41 -4.62 -2.49
N THR A 204 -8.56 -5.02 -1.93
CA THR A 204 -9.63 -5.70 -2.65
C THR A 204 -10.19 -4.84 -3.79
N ALA A 205 -10.37 -3.54 -3.56
CA ALA A 205 -10.83 -2.60 -4.57
C ALA A 205 -9.82 -2.48 -5.74
N TYR A 206 -8.54 -2.38 -5.43
CA TYR A 206 -7.49 -2.39 -6.45
C TYR A 206 -7.53 -3.67 -7.31
N VAL A 207 -7.65 -4.85 -6.67
CA VAL A 207 -7.77 -6.14 -7.36
C VAL A 207 -8.96 -6.15 -8.32
N ARG A 208 -10.14 -5.68 -7.87
CA ARG A 208 -11.33 -5.60 -8.72
C ARG A 208 -11.11 -4.72 -9.94
N GLY A 209 -10.55 -3.52 -9.73
CA GLY A 209 -10.26 -2.59 -10.81
C GLY A 209 -9.31 -3.19 -11.85
N LEU A 210 -8.17 -3.72 -11.41
CA LEU A 210 -7.17 -4.31 -12.31
C LEU A 210 -7.74 -5.50 -13.10
N GLN A 211 -8.46 -6.40 -12.43
CA GLN A 211 -9.03 -7.60 -13.04
C GLN A 211 -10.25 -7.31 -13.94
N ALA A 212 -11.01 -6.24 -13.66
CA ALA A 212 -12.07 -5.77 -14.55
C ALA A 212 -11.54 -5.34 -15.93
N ALA A 213 -10.29 -4.87 -15.99
CA ALA A 213 -9.60 -4.54 -17.24
C ALA A 213 -9.00 -5.79 -17.96
N GLY A 214 -9.12 -6.98 -17.38
CA GLY A 214 -8.60 -8.23 -17.97
C GLY A 214 -7.13 -8.53 -17.66
N VAL A 215 -6.59 -7.98 -16.56
CA VAL A 215 -5.23 -8.24 -16.06
C VAL A 215 -5.31 -8.92 -14.70
N ASP A 216 -4.65 -10.06 -14.52
CA ASP A 216 -4.63 -10.75 -13.23
C ASP A 216 -3.83 -9.93 -12.20
N ALA A 217 -4.41 -9.68 -11.03
CA ALA A 217 -3.71 -9.11 -9.88
C ALA A 217 -2.91 -10.19 -9.14
N THR A 218 -1.74 -9.82 -8.61
CA THR A 218 -0.90 -10.70 -7.79
C THR A 218 -0.81 -10.17 -6.38
N LEU A 219 -1.42 -10.88 -5.44
CA LEU A 219 -1.37 -10.50 -4.02
C LEU A 219 0.02 -10.76 -3.44
N LYS A 220 0.63 -9.76 -2.86
CA LYS A 220 1.97 -9.89 -2.28
C LYS A 220 2.07 -9.17 -0.92
N HIS A 221 2.95 -9.59 -0.03
CA HIS A 221 3.78 -10.81 -0.13
C HIS A 221 3.23 -11.85 0.84
N PHE A 222 2.67 -12.93 0.33
CA PHE A 222 2.06 -13.97 1.17
C PHE A 222 3.13 -14.79 1.88
N LEU A 223 3.34 -14.71 3.20
CA LEU A 223 2.55 -14.03 4.21
C LEU A 223 3.49 -13.50 5.30
N GLY A 224 3.10 -12.38 5.96
CA GLY A 224 3.76 -11.93 7.19
C GLY A 224 5.07 -11.17 7.02
N TYR A 225 5.46 -10.78 5.81
CA TYR A 225 6.74 -10.15 5.50
C TYR A 225 7.00 -8.86 6.29
N SER A 226 5.99 -8.02 6.48
CA SER A 226 6.07 -6.76 7.24
C SER A 226 6.38 -6.93 8.73
N ALA A 227 6.32 -8.16 9.26
CA ALA A 227 6.71 -8.49 10.62
C ALA A 227 8.21 -8.88 10.75
N SER A 228 9.01 -8.64 9.72
CA SER A 228 10.45 -8.89 9.73
C SER A 228 11.11 -8.26 10.93
N GLN A 229 11.96 -9.03 11.62
CA GLN A 229 12.56 -8.65 12.88
C GLN A 229 13.33 -7.33 12.79
N ALA A 230 13.00 -6.40 13.68
CA ALA A 230 13.60 -5.06 13.78
C ALA A 230 13.42 -4.20 12.50
N GLY A 231 12.39 -4.47 11.69
CA GLY A 231 12.15 -3.76 10.43
C GLY A 231 13.25 -3.97 9.38
N ARG A 232 13.93 -5.12 9.39
CA ARG A 232 14.98 -5.42 8.43
C ARG A 232 14.45 -6.29 7.29
N ASN A 233 14.76 -5.87 6.07
CA ASN A 233 14.37 -6.61 4.88
C ASN A 233 14.95 -8.04 4.90
N HIS A 234 14.15 -9.04 4.54
CA HIS A 234 14.47 -10.47 4.57
C HIS A 234 14.78 -11.08 5.95
N ALA A 235 14.68 -10.31 7.05
CA ALA A 235 14.93 -10.86 8.38
C ALA A 235 13.86 -11.88 8.79
N PRO A 236 14.20 -12.81 9.71
CA PRO A 236 13.25 -13.76 10.26
C PRO A 236 12.00 -13.10 10.82
N VAL A 237 10.87 -13.81 10.73
CA VAL A 237 9.57 -13.39 11.28
C VAL A 237 9.23 -14.26 12.48
N HIS A 238 9.10 -13.64 13.65
CA HIS A 238 8.71 -14.29 14.90
C HIS A 238 7.32 -13.82 15.33
N VAL A 239 6.30 -14.43 14.76
CA VAL A 239 4.89 -14.15 15.08
C VAL A 239 4.18 -15.41 15.50
N GLY A 240 3.22 -15.30 16.42
CA GLY A 240 2.38 -16.44 16.80
C GLY A 240 1.34 -16.73 15.71
N ALA A 241 0.97 -18.01 15.55
CA ALA A 241 -0.01 -18.44 14.54
C ALA A 241 -1.35 -17.67 14.64
N ARG A 242 -1.74 -17.22 15.84
CA ARG A 242 -2.93 -16.41 16.06
C ARG A 242 -2.79 -14.99 15.49
N GLU A 243 -1.63 -14.37 15.62
CA GLU A 243 -1.35 -13.07 15.02
C GLU A 243 -1.32 -13.17 13.50
N VAL A 244 -0.75 -14.25 12.95
CA VAL A 244 -0.84 -14.56 11.52
C VAL A 244 -2.29 -14.56 11.06
N ALA A 245 -3.16 -15.30 11.75
CA ALA A 245 -4.55 -15.47 11.39
C ALA A 245 -5.43 -14.22 11.58
N ASP A 246 -5.14 -13.38 12.60
CA ASP A 246 -5.98 -12.25 12.97
C ASP A 246 -5.49 -10.91 12.40
N VAL A 247 -4.23 -10.81 11.97
CA VAL A 247 -3.62 -9.55 11.51
C VAL A 247 -3.13 -9.61 10.07
N TYR A 248 -2.29 -10.60 9.73
CA TYR A 248 -1.64 -10.63 8.42
C TYR A 248 -2.48 -11.32 7.35
N LEU A 249 -3.27 -12.32 7.72
CA LEU A 249 -4.09 -13.10 6.78
C LEU A 249 -5.36 -12.37 6.31
N PRO A 250 -6.08 -11.58 7.13
CA PRO A 250 -7.37 -11.01 6.75
C PRO A 250 -7.38 -10.21 5.43
N PRO A 251 -6.37 -9.36 5.10
CA PRO A 251 -6.34 -8.67 3.81
C PRO A 251 -6.29 -9.63 2.62
N PHE A 252 -5.55 -10.72 2.72
CA PHE A 252 -5.47 -11.74 1.68
C PHE A 252 -6.79 -12.48 1.51
N VAL A 253 -7.45 -12.86 2.62
CA VAL A 253 -8.79 -13.49 2.58
C VAL A 253 -9.78 -12.59 1.87
N MET A 254 -9.81 -11.28 2.16
CA MET A 254 -10.68 -10.31 1.51
C MET A 254 -10.37 -10.19 0.02
N ALA A 255 -9.11 -10.05 -0.36
CA ALA A 255 -8.71 -9.91 -1.75
C ALA A 255 -8.95 -11.19 -2.56
N LEU A 256 -8.80 -12.38 -1.96
CA LEU A 256 -9.10 -13.66 -2.59
C LEU A 256 -10.61 -13.87 -2.76
N ARG A 257 -11.38 -13.71 -1.68
CA ARG A 257 -12.82 -14.06 -1.66
C ARG A 257 -13.71 -12.95 -2.22
N ASP A 258 -13.46 -11.71 -1.82
CA ASP A 258 -14.27 -10.56 -2.22
C ASP A 258 -13.73 -9.86 -3.47
N GLY A 259 -12.42 -9.93 -3.72
CA GLY A 259 -11.74 -9.39 -4.91
C GLY A 259 -11.59 -10.39 -6.06
N GLY A 260 -11.65 -11.69 -5.77
CA GLY A 260 -11.45 -12.74 -6.76
C GLY A 260 -10.04 -12.77 -7.35
N ALA A 261 -9.02 -12.44 -6.54
CA ALA A 261 -7.62 -12.43 -7.00
C ALA A 261 -7.18 -13.79 -7.53
N ARG A 262 -6.40 -13.78 -8.61
CA ARG A 262 -6.05 -14.98 -9.39
C ARG A 262 -4.59 -15.35 -9.36
N SER A 263 -3.76 -14.53 -8.74
CA SER A 263 -2.34 -14.83 -8.52
C SER A 263 -1.92 -14.39 -7.12
N VAL A 264 -0.96 -15.13 -6.55
CA VAL A 264 -0.34 -14.84 -5.25
C VAL A 264 1.18 -14.96 -5.40
N MET A 265 1.93 -14.07 -4.74
CA MET A 265 3.38 -14.10 -4.66
C MET A 265 3.80 -14.38 -3.21
N ASN A 266 4.70 -15.34 -3.00
CA ASN A 266 5.21 -15.68 -1.68
C ASN A 266 6.11 -14.58 -1.11
N SER A 267 6.19 -14.50 0.22
CA SER A 267 7.15 -13.67 0.93
C SER A 267 8.58 -14.25 0.87
N TYR A 268 9.59 -13.38 0.92
CA TYR A 268 11.00 -13.77 1.11
C TYR A 268 11.31 -14.28 2.51
N ALA A 269 10.48 -13.93 3.50
CA ALA A 269 10.76 -14.21 4.90
C ALA A 269 10.68 -15.69 5.23
N GLU A 270 11.34 -16.07 6.31
CA GLU A 270 11.05 -17.29 7.05
C GLU A 270 10.13 -16.98 8.23
N ILE A 271 9.18 -17.84 8.53
CA ILE A 271 8.34 -17.78 9.72
C ILE A 271 8.72 -18.92 10.64
N ASP A 272 9.15 -18.59 11.85
CA ASP A 272 9.58 -19.59 12.86
C ASP A 272 10.60 -20.62 12.30
N GLY A 273 11.55 -20.13 11.48
CA GLY A 273 12.62 -20.92 10.89
C GLY A 273 12.27 -21.65 9.60
N VAL A 274 11.04 -21.53 9.09
CA VAL A 274 10.62 -22.16 7.82
C VAL A 274 10.45 -21.08 6.75
N PRO A 275 11.28 -21.03 5.70
CA PRO A 275 11.09 -20.09 4.59
C PRO A 275 9.73 -20.27 3.93
N VAL A 276 9.03 -19.17 3.68
CA VAL A 276 7.68 -19.23 3.08
C VAL A 276 7.72 -19.93 1.72
N ALA A 277 8.76 -19.75 0.93
CA ALA A 277 8.94 -20.42 -0.36
C ALA A 277 9.03 -21.95 -0.26
N ALA A 278 9.31 -22.51 0.93
CA ALA A 278 9.36 -23.95 1.20
C ALA A 278 8.29 -24.39 2.21
N ASN A 279 7.31 -23.52 2.54
CA ASN A 279 6.31 -23.80 3.56
C ASN A 279 5.00 -24.33 2.95
N GLY A 280 4.90 -25.65 2.84
CA GLY A 280 3.71 -26.32 2.32
C GLY A 280 2.45 -26.13 3.20
N GLU A 281 2.61 -25.92 4.52
CA GLU A 281 1.46 -25.63 5.40
C GLU A 281 0.82 -24.28 5.05
N LEU A 282 1.63 -23.28 4.63
CA LEU A 282 1.12 -21.98 4.21
C LEU A 282 0.64 -21.98 2.76
N LEU A 283 1.48 -22.45 1.81
CA LEU A 283 1.21 -22.32 0.38
C LEU A 283 0.24 -23.38 -0.17
N THR A 284 0.16 -24.52 0.44
CA THR A 284 -0.79 -25.59 0.08
C THR A 284 -1.87 -25.69 1.12
N GLY A 285 -1.56 -26.02 2.37
CA GLY A 285 -2.55 -26.21 3.43
C GLY A 285 -3.45 -24.98 3.61
N LEU A 286 -2.89 -23.85 4.05
CA LEU A 286 -3.69 -22.64 4.30
C LEU A 286 -4.25 -22.04 3.01
N LEU A 287 -3.38 -21.71 2.03
CA LEU A 287 -3.80 -20.94 0.85
C LEU A 287 -4.75 -21.74 -0.05
N ARG A 288 -4.46 -23.01 -0.30
CA ARG A 288 -5.24 -23.81 -1.25
C ARG A 288 -6.32 -24.65 -0.59
N ASP A 289 -5.97 -25.43 0.44
CA ASP A 289 -6.92 -26.37 1.04
C ASP A 289 -7.94 -25.63 1.92
N ASP A 290 -7.49 -24.71 2.79
CA ASP A 290 -8.37 -23.99 3.69
C ASP A 290 -9.07 -22.80 3.02
N LEU A 291 -8.35 -21.98 2.23
CA LEU A 291 -8.91 -20.79 1.58
C LEU A 291 -9.48 -21.06 0.18
N GLY A 292 -9.25 -22.25 -0.40
CA GLY A 292 -9.79 -22.65 -1.68
C GLY A 292 -9.19 -21.89 -2.89
N PHE A 293 -7.95 -21.43 -2.79
CA PHE A 293 -7.29 -20.72 -3.89
C PHE A 293 -6.86 -21.69 -5.01
N ASP A 294 -7.38 -21.50 -6.21
CA ASP A 294 -7.13 -22.32 -7.39
C ASP A 294 -6.23 -21.64 -8.45
N GLY A 295 -5.85 -20.38 -8.25
CA GLY A 295 -4.98 -19.62 -9.13
C GLY A 295 -3.50 -20.02 -9.06
N THR A 296 -2.64 -19.21 -9.69
CA THR A 296 -1.19 -19.44 -9.71
C THR A 296 -0.47 -18.81 -8.53
N VAL A 297 0.49 -19.51 -7.97
CA VAL A 297 1.48 -18.98 -7.03
C VAL A 297 2.78 -18.73 -7.80
N VAL A 298 3.19 -17.47 -7.89
CA VAL A 298 4.45 -17.06 -8.50
C VAL A 298 5.50 -16.82 -7.42
N ALA A 299 6.73 -17.19 -7.66
CA ALA A 299 7.85 -16.88 -6.79
C ALA A 299 8.10 -15.36 -6.77
N ASP A 300 8.34 -14.76 -5.61
CA ASP A 300 9.00 -13.47 -5.58
C ASP A 300 10.41 -13.63 -6.19
N TYR A 301 10.93 -12.56 -6.81
CA TYR A 301 12.12 -12.67 -7.66
C TYR A 301 13.27 -13.31 -6.92
N PHE A 302 13.77 -14.45 -7.49
CA PHE A 302 14.84 -15.28 -6.92
C PHE A 302 14.50 -16.03 -5.63
N SER A 303 13.26 -16.00 -5.10
CA SER A 303 12.93 -16.62 -3.81
C SER A 303 13.15 -18.14 -3.81
N VAL A 304 13.07 -18.81 -4.96
CA VAL A 304 13.42 -20.23 -5.08
C VAL A 304 14.93 -20.42 -4.88
N ALA A 305 15.75 -19.60 -5.56
CA ALA A 305 17.21 -19.63 -5.39
C ALA A 305 17.65 -19.29 -3.97
N PHE A 306 16.88 -18.45 -3.25
CA PHE A 306 17.12 -18.07 -1.85
C PHE A 306 17.14 -19.28 -0.92
N LEU A 307 16.38 -20.34 -1.21
CA LEU A 307 16.38 -21.56 -0.41
C LEU A 307 17.77 -22.18 -0.28
N GLU A 308 18.59 -22.07 -1.35
CA GLU A 308 20.00 -22.50 -1.34
C GLU A 308 20.89 -21.40 -0.77
N VAL A 309 20.92 -20.20 -1.40
CA VAL A 309 22.00 -19.22 -1.16
C VAL A 309 21.79 -18.34 0.06
N MET A 310 20.55 -18.18 0.53
CA MET A 310 20.21 -17.28 1.64
C MET A 310 19.72 -18.03 2.87
N HIS A 311 18.79 -18.96 2.68
CA HIS A 311 18.22 -19.74 3.79
C HIS A 311 19.06 -20.97 4.13
N GLY A 312 19.84 -21.48 3.17
CA GLY A 312 20.75 -22.63 3.38
C GLY A 312 20.02 -23.94 3.70
N ILE A 313 18.76 -24.11 3.23
CA ILE A 313 17.97 -25.33 3.44
C ILE A 313 17.97 -26.28 2.24
N ALA A 314 18.47 -25.83 1.10
CA ALA A 314 18.67 -26.64 -0.10
C ALA A 314 20.17 -26.83 -0.38
N ALA A 315 20.58 -27.99 -0.85
CA ALA A 315 21.97 -28.29 -1.15
C ALA A 315 22.42 -27.73 -2.51
N ASP A 316 21.47 -27.60 -3.43
CA ASP A 316 21.66 -27.05 -4.78
C ASP A 316 20.35 -26.54 -5.37
N ARG A 317 20.38 -25.98 -6.60
CA ARG A 317 19.18 -25.49 -7.32
C ARG A 317 18.11 -26.57 -7.52
N GLY A 318 18.48 -27.82 -7.69
CA GLY A 318 17.54 -28.94 -7.86
C GLY A 318 16.76 -29.23 -6.56
N ASP A 319 17.44 -29.20 -5.41
CA ASP A 319 16.78 -29.33 -4.10
C ASP A 319 15.90 -28.10 -3.81
N ALA A 320 16.35 -26.90 -4.13
CA ALA A 320 15.55 -25.67 -4.01
C ALA A 320 14.28 -25.74 -4.85
N ALA A 321 14.39 -26.21 -6.10
CA ALA A 321 13.24 -26.43 -6.98
C ALA A 321 12.25 -27.45 -6.41
N ALA A 322 12.74 -28.57 -5.89
CA ALA A 322 11.91 -29.60 -5.28
C ALA A 322 11.12 -29.04 -4.08
N LEU A 323 11.80 -28.38 -3.13
CA LEU A 323 11.18 -27.80 -1.95
C LEU A 323 10.10 -26.76 -2.31
N ALA A 324 10.39 -25.87 -3.26
CA ALA A 324 9.47 -24.81 -3.67
C ALA A 324 8.23 -25.39 -4.39
N LEU A 325 8.44 -26.35 -5.29
CA LEU A 325 7.36 -26.98 -6.04
C LEU A 325 6.45 -27.83 -5.12
N GLU A 326 7.04 -28.59 -4.19
CA GLU A 326 6.29 -29.33 -3.17
C GLU A 326 5.47 -28.42 -2.29
N ALA A 327 6.04 -27.29 -1.84
CA ALA A 327 5.35 -26.31 -1.04
C ALA A 327 4.15 -25.67 -1.76
N GLY A 328 4.19 -25.54 -3.08
CA GLY A 328 3.07 -25.04 -3.87
C GLY A 328 3.37 -23.83 -4.76
N ILE A 329 4.63 -23.43 -4.95
CA ILE A 329 5.03 -22.42 -5.94
C ILE A 329 4.89 -23.03 -7.33
N ASP A 330 4.09 -22.40 -8.20
CA ASP A 330 3.84 -22.90 -9.54
C ASP A 330 4.84 -22.33 -10.56
N VAL A 331 5.29 -21.08 -10.39
CA VAL A 331 6.13 -20.38 -11.38
C VAL A 331 7.35 -19.77 -10.69
N GLU A 332 8.52 -20.10 -11.17
CA GLU A 332 9.78 -19.45 -10.77
C GLU A 332 9.96 -18.13 -11.54
N LEU A 333 10.21 -17.03 -10.83
CA LEU A 333 10.51 -15.71 -11.35
C LEU A 333 11.85 -15.19 -10.78
N PRO A 334 12.54 -14.30 -11.48
CA PRO A 334 12.23 -13.71 -12.80
C PRO A 334 12.74 -14.55 -13.98
N THR A 335 13.55 -15.58 -13.69
CA THR A 335 14.23 -16.48 -14.65
C THR A 335 14.01 -17.93 -14.22
N GLY A 336 14.51 -18.89 -14.98
CA GLY A 336 14.38 -20.31 -14.70
C GLY A 336 15.68 -20.96 -14.24
N ASP A 337 16.25 -20.46 -13.15
CA ASP A 337 17.53 -20.97 -12.63
C ASP A 337 17.40 -22.32 -11.94
N ALA A 338 16.25 -22.58 -11.31
CA ALA A 338 15.97 -23.82 -10.59
C ALA A 338 14.97 -24.74 -11.33
N TYR A 339 13.90 -24.18 -11.91
CA TYR A 339 12.81 -24.96 -12.51
C TYR A 339 13.08 -25.48 -13.93
N LEU A 340 14.16 -25.06 -14.59
CA LEU A 340 14.58 -25.65 -15.89
C LEU A 340 15.41 -26.92 -15.69
N ALA A 341 16.65 -26.93 -16.14
CA ALA A 341 17.51 -28.12 -16.13
C ALA A 341 17.64 -28.80 -14.75
N PRO A 342 17.79 -28.05 -13.61
CA PRO A 342 17.92 -28.72 -12.30
C PRO A 342 16.66 -29.49 -11.90
N LEU A 343 15.44 -28.92 -12.05
CA LEU A 343 14.20 -29.63 -11.76
C LEU A 343 13.99 -30.84 -12.70
N VAL A 344 14.23 -30.66 -14.02
CA VAL A 344 14.08 -31.71 -15.01
C VAL A 344 14.97 -32.91 -14.68
N GLU A 345 16.19 -32.65 -14.19
CA GLU A 345 17.09 -33.75 -13.77
C GLU A 345 16.57 -34.48 -12.52
N ARG A 346 16.02 -33.73 -11.51
CA ARG A 346 15.40 -34.35 -10.34
C ARG A 346 14.20 -35.21 -10.69
N VAL A 347 13.35 -34.79 -11.62
CA VAL A 347 12.22 -35.59 -12.11
C VAL A 347 12.72 -36.85 -12.87
N ARG A 348 13.67 -36.70 -13.81
CA ARG A 348 14.20 -37.83 -14.57
C ARG A 348 14.91 -38.88 -13.70
N SER A 349 15.53 -38.42 -12.61
CA SER A 349 16.16 -39.33 -11.64
C SER A 349 15.18 -39.93 -10.63
N GLY A 350 13.88 -39.54 -10.67
CA GLY A 350 12.86 -40.05 -9.76
C GLY A 350 12.92 -39.45 -8.35
N LEU A 351 13.64 -38.35 -8.14
CA LEU A 351 13.73 -37.63 -6.87
C LEU A 351 12.57 -36.68 -6.69
N VAL A 352 11.91 -36.20 -7.76
CA VAL A 352 10.70 -35.39 -7.76
C VAL A 352 9.65 -36.12 -8.59
N ASP A 353 8.43 -36.21 -8.07
CA ASP A 353 7.29 -36.79 -8.79
C ASP A 353 6.83 -35.82 -9.89
N GLU A 354 6.77 -36.29 -11.15
CA GLU A 354 6.32 -35.48 -12.28
C GLU A 354 4.89 -34.93 -12.09
N THR A 355 4.06 -35.58 -11.27
CA THR A 355 2.70 -35.08 -10.97
C THR A 355 2.69 -33.72 -10.29
N LEU A 356 3.76 -33.35 -9.58
CA LEU A 356 3.91 -32.01 -9.01
C LEU A 356 4.13 -30.95 -10.10
N VAL A 357 4.92 -31.31 -11.13
CA VAL A 357 5.13 -30.47 -12.32
C VAL A 357 3.82 -30.34 -13.08
N ASP A 358 3.11 -31.46 -13.31
CA ASP A 358 1.80 -31.47 -13.99
C ASP A 358 0.77 -30.58 -13.30
N ARG A 359 0.73 -30.61 -11.97
CA ARG A 359 -0.14 -29.77 -11.15
C ARG A 359 0.13 -28.28 -11.39
N ALA A 360 1.40 -27.87 -11.37
CA ALA A 360 1.80 -26.49 -11.59
C ALA A 360 1.51 -26.04 -13.03
N VAL A 361 1.89 -26.85 -14.02
CA VAL A 361 1.64 -26.55 -15.44
C VAL A 361 0.15 -26.41 -15.73
N LEU A 362 -0.69 -27.28 -15.16
CA LEU A 362 -2.14 -27.18 -15.37
C LEU A 362 -2.70 -25.86 -14.88
N ARG A 363 -2.25 -25.35 -13.72
CA ARG A 363 -2.65 -24.04 -13.22
C ARG A 363 -2.21 -22.90 -14.13
N VAL A 364 -0.97 -22.94 -14.62
CA VAL A 364 -0.44 -21.95 -15.57
C VAL A 364 -1.21 -21.99 -16.90
N LEU A 365 -1.50 -23.16 -17.43
CA LEU A 365 -2.28 -23.28 -18.66
C LEU A 365 -3.71 -22.80 -18.52
N ARG A 366 -4.37 -23.06 -17.39
CA ARG A 366 -5.71 -22.53 -17.08
C ARG A 366 -5.69 -21.00 -16.92
N GLN A 367 -4.64 -20.44 -16.33
CA GLN A 367 -4.45 -18.99 -16.29
C GLN A 367 -4.32 -18.42 -17.71
N LYS A 368 -3.46 -19.01 -18.54
CA LYS A 368 -3.31 -18.59 -19.94
C LYS A 368 -4.61 -18.74 -20.76
N GLU A 369 -5.39 -19.79 -20.52
CA GLU A 369 -6.67 -20.02 -21.17
C GLU A 369 -7.67 -18.91 -20.79
N ARG A 370 -7.83 -18.64 -19.49
CA ARG A 370 -8.71 -17.57 -18.97
C ARG A 370 -8.33 -16.18 -19.49
N LEU A 371 -7.05 -15.91 -19.65
CA LEU A 371 -6.53 -14.64 -20.18
C LEU A 371 -6.62 -14.54 -21.72
N GLY A 372 -7.11 -15.59 -22.40
CA GLY A 372 -7.26 -15.63 -23.86
C GLY A 372 -5.95 -15.94 -24.59
N LEU A 373 -4.86 -16.27 -23.89
CA LEU A 373 -3.56 -16.57 -24.53
C LEU A 373 -3.59 -17.87 -25.33
N LEU A 374 -4.43 -18.82 -24.95
CA LEU A 374 -4.58 -20.05 -25.69
C LEU A 374 -5.56 -19.93 -26.87
N ASP A 375 -6.16 -18.77 -27.08
CA ASP A 375 -7.05 -18.54 -28.20
C ASP A 375 -6.28 -18.62 -29.54
N PRO A 376 -6.78 -19.29 -30.57
CA PRO A 376 -6.17 -19.30 -31.90
C PRO A 376 -5.92 -17.90 -32.48
N GLN A 377 -6.76 -16.92 -32.11
CA GLN A 377 -6.64 -15.54 -32.57
C GLN A 377 -5.72 -14.65 -31.71
N ALA A 378 -5.17 -15.18 -30.60
CA ALA A 378 -4.28 -14.39 -29.73
C ALA A 378 -3.09 -13.85 -30.54
N PHE A 379 -2.86 -12.54 -30.50
CA PHE A 379 -1.82 -11.80 -31.25
C PHE A 379 -1.88 -11.87 -32.78
N GLU A 380 -3.00 -12.29 -33.38
CA GLU A 380 -3.18 -12.26 -34.83
C GLU A 380 -3.61 -10.87 -35.36
N ASP A 381 -4.13 -10.00 -34.48
CA ASP A 381 -4.42 -8.60 -34.72
C ASP A 381 -3.13 -7.77 -34.88
N GLU A 382 -3.25 -6.56 -35.46
CA GLU A 382 -2.14 -5.62 -35.54
C GLU A 382 -1.76 -5.14 -34.14
N PRO A 383 -0.43 -4.93 -33.86
CA PRO A 383 0.00 -4.35 -32.59
C PRO A 383 -0.59 -2.95 -32.42
N PRO A 384 -0.89 -2.53 -31.19
CA PRO A 384 -1.39 -1.18 -30.93
C PRO A 384 -0.36 -0.12 -31.32
N THR A 385 -0.86 1.04 -31.76
CA THR A 385 -0.06 2.21 -32.14
C THR A 385 -0.68 3.48 -31.59
N GLY A 386 0.13 4.54 -31.42
CA GLY A 386 -0.32 5.80 -30.84
C GLY A 386 -0.70 5.63 -29.37
N ILE A 387 0.06 4.83 -28.66
CA ILE A 387 -0.18 4.46 -27.26
C ILE A 387 0.06 5.69 -26.37
N ASP A 388 -0.98 6.13 -25.67
CA ASP A 388 -0.92 7.17 -24.64
C ASP A 388 -1.15 6.54 -23.28
N LEU A 389 -0.12 6.54 -22.43
CA LEU A 389 -0.13 5.95 -21.09
C LEU A 389 -0.32 7.00 -19.98
N ASP A 390 -0.48 8.28 -20.35
CA ASP A 390 -0.70 9.41 -19.44
C ASP A 390 -1.88 10.27 -19.91
N THR A 391 -3.04 9.64 -20.05
CA THR A 391 -4.26 10.27 -20.56
C THR A 391 -4.85 11.29 -19.57
N PRO A 392 -5.75 12.19 -20.03
CA PRO A 392 -6.49 13.08 -19.11
C PRO A 392 -7.26 12.35 -18.01
N LEU A 393 -7.70 11.11 -18.24
CA LEU A 393 -8.34 10.28 -17.19
C LEU A 393 -7.32 9.90 -16.11
N HIS A 394 -6.12 9.45 -16.49
CA HIS A 394 -5.04 9.13 -15.55
C HIS A 394 -4.72 10.35 -14.66
N ARG A 395 -4.50 11.51 -15.27
CA ARG A 395 -4.23 12.78 -14.57
C ARG A 395 -5.35 13.16 -13.59
N SER A 396 -6.60 13.03 -14.03
CA SER A 396 -7.76 13.33 -13.18
C SER A 396 -7.82 12.40 -11.96
N LEU A 397 -7.63 11.10 -12.15
CA LEU A 397 -7.63 10.12 -11.05
C LEU A 397 -6.42 10.31 -10.13
N ALA A 398 -5.23 10.56 -10.69
CA ALA A 398 -4.02 10.85 -9.91
C ALA A 398 -4.22 12.08 -9.02
N LYS A 399 -4.76 13.19 -9.58
CA LYS A 399 -5.04 14.42 -8.83
C LYS A 399 -6.08 14.19 -7.73
N GLN A 400 -7.17 13.48 -8.01
CA GLN A 400 -8.21 13.19 -7.01
C GLN A 400 -7.66 12.37 -5.86
N LEU A 401 -6.89 11.31 -6.17
CA LEU A 401 -6.31 10.44 -5.14
C LEU A 401 -5.25 11.19 -4.32
N ALA A 402 -4.39 11.99 -4.98
CA ALA A 402 -3.42 12.85 -4.30
C ALA A 402 -4.11 13.83 -3.33
N ALA A 403 -5.12 14.55 -3.79
CA ALA A 403 -5.85 15.53 -2.96
C ALA A 403 -6.52 14.88 -1.73
N ARG A 404 -7.13 13.68 -1.91
CA ARG A 404 -7.78 12.93 -0.81
C ARG A 404 -6.80 12.27 0.16
N SER A 405 -5.54 12.11 -0.24
CA SER A 405 -4.51 11.48 0.60
C SER A 405 -3.72 12.45 1.47
N LEU A 406 -3.78 13.76 1.21
CA LEU A 406 -3.05 14.76 1.98
C LEU A 406 -3.62 14.90 3.39
N VAL A 407 -2.79 14.69 4.41
CA VAL A 407 -3.17 14.71 5.82
C VAL A 407 -2.63 15.96 6.50
N LEU A 408 -3.51 16.83 6.97
CA LEU A 408 -3.14 17.98 7.79
C LEU A 408 -2.95 17.52 9.24
N LEU A 409 -1.71 17.56 9.75
CA LEU A 409 -1.34 17.07 11.07
C LEU A 409 -1.40 18.13 12.15
N SER A 410 -1.19 19.39 11.79
CA SER A 410 -1.34 20.57 12.66
C SER A 410 -1.56 21.82 11.83
N ASN A 411 -2.31 22.79 12.38
CA ASN A 411 -2.52 24.10 11.79
C ASN A 411 -2.78 25.10 12.94
N HIS A 412 -1.74 25.79 13.36
CA HIS A 412 -1.76 26.68 14.51
C HIS A 412 -1.98 28.14 14.11
N ASP A 413 -2.55 28.90 15.02
CA ASP A 413 -2.66 30.32 14.85
C ASP A 413 -1.28 30.99 14.79
N VAL A 414 -1.12 31.88 13.81
CA VAL A 414 0.02 32.78 13.71
C VAL A 414 -0.22 34.04 14.57
N PRO A 415 0.75 34.93 14.76
CA PRO A 415 0.59 36.14 15.58
C PRO A 415 -0.63 37.02 15.21
N ALA A 416 -1.19 36.86 14.00
CA ALA A 416 -2.41 37.53 13.57
C ALA A 416 -3.70 36.94 14.19
N GLY A 417 -3.63 35.84 14.93
CA GLY A 417 -4.76 35.17 15.58
C GLY A 417 -5.63 34.31 14.66
N THR A 418 -5.06 33.88 13.52
CA THR A 418 -5.71 32.94 12.56
C THR A 418 -4.76 31.82 12.22
N PRO A 419 -5.25 30.63 11.86
CA PRO A 419 -4.40 29.54 11.34
C PRO A 419 -3.58 29.99 10.13
N VAL A 420 -2.37 29.40 9.95
CA VAL A 420 -1.50 29.73 8.81
C VAL A 420 -2.06 29.21 7.49
N LEU A 421 -2.78 28.11 7.51
CA LEU A 421 -3.44 27.52 6.34
C LEU A 421 -4.98 27.67 6.43
N PRO A 422 -5.67 27.91 5.28
CA PRO A 422 -5.10 28.14 3.95
C PRO A 422 -4.31 29.44 3.88
N LEU A 423 -3.35 29.52 2.96
CA LEU A 423 -2.55 30.71 2.73
C LEU A 423 -3.43 31.91 2.39
N ARG A 424 -3.10 33.07 2.94
CA ARG A 424 -3.83 34.30 2.66
C ARG A 424 -3.60 34.76 1.23
N ALA A 425 -4.65 35.20 0.55
CA ALA A 425 -4.54 35.72 -0.80
C ALA A 425 -3.49 36.86 -0.88
N GLY A 426 -2.63 36.79 -1.88
CA GLY A 426 -1.56 37.76 -2.11
C GLY A 426 -0.33 37.62 -1.19
N ALA A 427 -0.26 36.57 -0.38
CA ALA A 427 0.94 36.29 0.43
C ALA A 427 2.13 35.92 -0.46
N SER A 428 3.31 36.45 -0.14
CA SER A 428 4.58 36.00 -0.71
C SER A 428 5.06 34.75 0.01
N VAL A 429 5.55 33.75 -0.74
CA VAL A 429 5.88 32.43 -0.20
C VAL A 429 7.33 32.07 -0.53
N ALA A 430 8.06 31.59 0.47
CA ALA A 430 9.36 30.94 0.30
C ALA A 430 9.16 29.42 0.23
N VAL A 431 9.42 28.79 -0.92
CA VAL A 431 9.36 27.32 -1.11
C VAL A 431 10.78 26.80 -0.96
N ILE A 432 11.03 26.08 0.13
CA ILE A 432 12.36 25.68 0.61
C ILE A 432 12.42 24.17 0.76
N GLY A 433 13.60 23.60 0.61
CA GLY A 433 13.86 22.21 0.98
C GLY A 433 14.34 21.33 -0.17
N PRO A 434 14.96 20.18 0.16
CA PRO A 434 15.56 19.29 -0.83
C PRO A 434 14.56 18.66 -1.79
N ASN A 435 13.30 18.55 -1.39
CA ASN A 435 12.22 17.94 -2.17
C ASN A 435 11.28 18.98 -2.82
N ALA A 436 11.56 20.29 -2.66
CA ALA A 436 10.70 21.35 -3.13
C ALA A 436 10.60 21.45 -4.66
N ASP A 437 11.70 21.17 -5.35
CA ASP A 437 11.84 21.34 -6.80
C ASP A 437 12.42 20.07 -7.46
N ARG A 438 11.82 18.92 -7.16
CA ARG A 438 12.19 17.61 -7.68
C ARG A 438 10.94 16.77 -7.96
N ALA A 439 10.73 16.45 -9.23
CA ALA A 439 9.58 15.64 -9.67
C ALA A 439 9.64 14.20 -9.11
N GLU A 440 10.85 13.62 -9.01
CA GLU A 440 11.07 12.27 -8.49
C GLU A 440 10.74 12.17 -6.99
N ALA A 441 10.79 13.30 -6.25
CA ALA A 441 10.46 13.33 -4.83
C ALA A 441 8.96 13.13 -4.55
N LEU A 442 8.10 13.24 -5.57
CA LEU A 442 6.67 12.98 -5.47
C LEU A 442 6.31 11.51 -5.65
N GLN A 443 7.28 10.64 -6.00
CA GLN A 443 7.05 9.29 -6.46
C GLN A 443 7.69 8.24 -5.55
N GLY A 444 7.02 7.09 -5.41
CA GLY A 444 7.50 5.95 -4.61
C GLY A 444 8.62 5.17 -5.28
N CYS A 445 9.18 4.21 -4.55
CA CYS A 445 10.34 3.42 -5.00
C CYS A 445 10.04 2.52 -6.21
N TYR A 446 8.80 2.07 -6.40
CA TYR A 446 8.36 1.26 -7.54
C TYR A 446 7.80 2.08 -8.72
N SER A 447 7.88 3.42 -8.68
CA SER A 447 7.65 4.23 -9.86
C SER A 447 8.74 3.98 -10.90
N PHE A 448 8.42 4.11 -12.19
CA PHE A 448 9.43 3.94 -13.25
C PHE A 448 10.62 4.90 -13.06
N ALA A 449 10.35 6.12 -12.59
CA ALA A 449 11.38 7.12 -12.31
C ALA A 449 12.42 6.66 -11.28
N ASN A 450 11.96 6.18 -10.12
CA ASN A 450 12.85 5.80 -9.01
C ASN A 450 13.36 4.35 -9.12
N HIS A 451 12.66 3.50 -9.85
CA HIS A 451 13.05 2.10 -10.05
C HIS A 451 14.01 1.91 -11.23
N VAL A 452 13.70 2.50 -12.38
CA VAL A 452 14.41 2.23 -13.65
C VAL A 452 15.21 3.42 -14.13
N LEU A 453 14.59 4.60 -14.24
CA LEU A 453 15.27 5.80 -14.74
C LEU A 453 16.43 6.26 -13.85
N ALA A 454 16.42 5.94 -12.58
CA ALA A 454 17.57 6.18 -11.69
C ALA A 454 18.88 5.56 -12.19
N SER A 455 18.79 4.53 -13.04
CA SER A 455 19.93 3.91 -13.74
C SER A 455 20.19 4.49 -15.15
N HIS A 456 19.37 5.45 -15.60
CA HIS A 456 19.43 6.11 -16.90
C HIS A 456 19.33 7.65 -16.76
N PRO A 457 20.27 8.31 -16.03
CA PRO A 457 20.15 9.72 -15.63
C PRO A 457 20.14 10.70 -16.80
N ASP A 458 20.57 10.28 -17.99
CA ASP A 458 20.60 11.10 -19.20
C ASP A 458 19.24 11.16 -19.94
N LEU A 459 18.25 10.38 -19.50
CA LEU A 459 16.93 10.34 -20.10
C LEU A 459 15.90 11.12 -19.26
N PRO A 460 14.97 11.86 -19.91
CA PRO A 460 13.91 12.58 -19.21
C PRO A 460 12.87 11.62 -18.66
N LEU A 461 12.05 12.10 -17.73
CA LEU A 461 10.89 11.35 -17.18
C LEU A 461 9.91 10.88 -18.28
N GLY A 462 9.85 11.62 -19.39
CA GLY A 462 8.99 11.27 -20.54
C GLY A 462 7.65 12.00 -20.55
N PHE A 463 7.25 12.62 -19.46
CA PHE A 463 6.08 13.49 -19.32
C PHE A 463 6.33 14.54 -18.22
N ALA A 464 5.49 15.59 -18.17
CA ALA A 464 5.64 16.67 -17.20
C ALA A 464 5.03 16.26 -15.84
N ILE A 465 5.80 16.45 -14.78
CA ILE A 465 5.36 16.31 -13.39
C ILE A 465 5.66 17.64 -12.69
N PRO A 466 4.65 18.47 -12.40
CA PRO A 466 4.86 19.72 -11.69
C PRO A 466 5.46 19.47 -10.30
N THR A 467 6.61 20.09 -10.02
CA THR A 467 7.19 20.09 -8.68
C THR A 467 6.32 20.91 -7.72
N VAL A 468 6.54 20.77 -6.40
CA VAL A 468 5.84 21.64 -5.44
C VAL A 468 6.11 23.11 -5.70
N ARG A 469 7.35 23.47 -6.04
CA ARG A 469 7.73 24.83 -6.40
C ARG A 469 6.99 25.32 -7.65
N GLU A 470 6.99 24.55 -8.73
CA GLU A 470 6.32 24.91 -9.97
C GLU A 470 4.81 25.07 -9.77
N ALA A 471 4.16 24.14 -9.07
CA ALA A 471 2.74 24.22 -8.75
C ALA A 471 2.40 25.45 -7.87
N MET A 472 3.28 25.85 -6.97
CA MET A 472 3.10 27.09 -6.20
C MET A 472 3.29 28.34 -7.05
N VAL A 473 4.21 28.33 -8.03
CA VAL A 473 4.34 29.42 -9.01
C VAL A 473 3.09 29.50 -9.87
N ASP A 474 2.57 28.39 -10.36
CA ASP A 474 1.34 28.36 -11.15
C ASP A 474 0.13 28.90 -10.38
N ALA A 475 0.05 28.60 -9.07
CA ALA A 475 -1.07 29.03 -8.21
C ALA A 475 -0.98 30.50 -7.77
N LEU A 476 0.24 31.03 -7.53
CA LEU A 476 0.41 32.36 -6.89
C LEU A 476 1.05 33.41 -7.82
N GLY A 477 1.69 32.97 -8.91
CA GLY A 477 2.49 33.80 -9.79
C GLY A 477 3.99 33.83 -9.41
N ASP A 478 4.85 34.00 -10.39
CA ASP A 478 6.32 33.93 -10.24
C ASP A 478 6.87 34.98 -9.25
N ASP A 479 6.31 36.21 -9.27
CA ASP A 479 6.72 37.30 -8.35
C ASP A 479 6.42 37.00 -6.88
N ALA A 480 5.48 36.10 -6.58
CA ALA A 480 5.06 35.77 -5.22
C ALA A 480 5.88 34.63 -4.62
N VAL A 481 6.64 33.86 -5.42
CA VAL A 481 7.34 32.66 -4.98
C VAL A 481 8.86 32.86 -5.03
N ARG A 482 9.52 32.61 -3.88
CA ARG A 482 10.99 32.53 -3.79
C ARG A 482 11.36 31.10 -3.45
N SER A 483 12.57 30.67 -3.81
CA SER A 483 12.98 29.30 -3.49
C SER A 483 14.44 29.17 -3.09
N ALA A 484 14.72 28.14 -2.28
CA ALA A 484 16.07 27.72 -1.93
C ALA A 484 16.07 26.21 -1.58
N ALA A 485 17.07 25.46 -2.02
CA ALA A 485 17.18 24.04 -1.66
C ALA A 485 17.51 23.81 -0.18
N GLY A 486 18.27 24.69 0.43
CA GLY A 486 18.69 24.61 1.83
C GLY A 486 19.70 23.49 2.14
N CYS A 487 19.37 22.24 1.84
CA CYS A 487 20.25 21.08 2.01
C CYS A 487 19.89 19.98 0.99
N ALA A 488 20.68 18.92 0.95
CA ALA A 488 20.32 17.66 0.31
C ALA A 488 19.41 16.82 1.22
N VAL A 489 18.77 15.76 0.66
CA VAL A 489 17.95 14.82 1.45
C VAL A 489 18.80 14.11 2.52
N THR A 490 20.01 13.71 2.16
CA THR A 490 20.96 13.02 3.05
C THR A 490 22.23 13.85 3.24
N GLY A 491 23.08 13.44 4.19
CA GLY A 491 24.35 14.07 4.46
C GLY A 491 24.28 15.20 5.51
N SER A 492 25.40 15.87 5.74
CA SER A 492 25.57 16.86 6.81
C SER A 492 25.85 18.28 6.32
N ASP A 493 25.80 18.51 5.00
CA ASP A 493 26.08 19.83 4.42
C ASP A 493 24.98 20.84 4.75
N ARG A 494 25.38 22.00 5.25
CA ARG A 494 24.52 23.12 5.64
C ARG A 494 24.82 24.40 4.86
N ALA A 495 25.60 24.32 3.79
CA ALA A 495 26.02 25.52 3.03
C ALA A 495 24.83 26.33 2.49
N GLY A 496 23.71 25.66 2.12
CA GLY A 496 22.50 26.31 1.64
C GLY A 496 21.57 26.91 2.72
N PHE A 497 21.87 26.75 4.01
CA PHE A 497 21.00 27.25 5.09
C PHE A 497 20.90 28.78 5.08
N ALA A 498 21.97 29.50 4.79
CA ALA A 498 21.95 30.96 4.75
C ALA A 498 20.98 31.51 3.70
N ASP A 499 20.96 30.90 2.51
CA ASP A 499 20.03 31.26 1.45
C ASP A 499 18.58 30.91 1.82
N ALA A 500 18.35 29.72 2.40
CA ALA A 500 17.05 29.31 2.88
C ALA A 500 16.47 30.27 3.94
N VAL A 501 17.30 30.68 4.92
CA VAL A 501 16.94 31.66 5.95
C VAL A 501 16.65 33.04 5.32
N ALA A 502 17.44 33.47 4.34
CA ALA A 502 17.27 34.76 3.68
C ALA A 502 15.95 34.82 2.89
N VAL A 503 15.62 33.78 2.10
CA VAL A 503 14.35 33.77 1.34
C VAL A 503 13.15 33.63 2.28
N ALA A 504 13.26 32.88 3.37
CA ALA A 504 12.22 32.76 4.39
C ALA A 504 11.94 34.12 5.06
N ALA A 505 12.98 34.82 5.53
CA ALA A 505 12.87 36.12 6.18
C ALA A 505 12.33 37.23 5.24
N ALA A 506 12.43 37.03 3.91
CA ALA A 506 11.91 37.97 2.89
C ALA A 506 10.50 37.62 2.41
N SER A 507 9.81 36.68 3.02
CA SER A 507 8.49 36.18 2.61
C SER A 507 7.49 36.21 3.78
N ASP A 508 6.19 36.26 3.45
CA ASP A 508 5.12 36.24 4.46
C ASP A 508 4.96 34.87 5.11
N VAL A 509 5.21 33.79 4.33
CA VAL A 509 5.14 32.40 4.77
C VAL A 509 6.27 31.59 4.15
N ALA A 510 6.83 30.65 4.90
CA ALA A 510 7.77 29.67 4.40
C ALA A 510 7.11 28.29 4.30
N VAL A 511 7.20 27.64 3.15
CA VAL A 511 6.79 26.25 2.90
C VAL A 511 8.06 25.41 2.78
N VAL A 512 8.32 24.54 3.77
CA VAL A 512 9.56 23.74 3.82
C VAL A 512 9.21 22.29 3.45
N VAL A 513 9.66 21.84 2.29
CA VAL A 513 9.36 20.51 1.73
C VAL A 513 10.54 19.58 2.02
N VAL A 514 10.32 18.65 2.92
CA VAL A 514 11.32 17.70 3.43
C VAL A 514 10.81 16.26 3.36
N GLY A 515 11.67 15.30 3.59
CA GLY A 515 11.30 13.89 3.62
C GLY A 515 12.33 12.96 2.99
N ASP A 516 11.83 11.97 2.27
CA ASP A 516 12.61 10.89 1.70
C ASP A 516 13.10 11.15 0.28
N GLN A 517 14.07 10.35 -0.08
CA GLN A 517 14.39 9.98 -1.45
C GLN A 517 14.01 8.51 -1.63
N ALA A 518 12.99 8.24 -2.40
CA ALA A 518 12.60 6.87 -2.72
C ALA A 518 13.61 6.22 -3.65
N GLY A 519 13.92 4.95 -3.43
CA GLY A 519 14.85 4.19 -4.26
C GLY A 519 14.93 2.75 -3.77
N LEU A 520 15.72 1.91 -4.44
CA LEU A 520 15.90 0.52 -4.12
C LEU A 520 17.35 0.23 -3.73
N PHE A 521 17.56 -0.72 -2.80
CA PHE A 521 18.85 -1.33 -2.49
C PHE A 521 19.99 -0.33 -2.25
N GLY A 522 19.80 0.58 -1.28
CA GLY A 522 20.78 1.57 -0.88
C GLY A 522 20.85 2.85 -1.73
N ARG A 523 19.96 2.99 -2.73
CA ARG A 523 19.89 4.20 -3.59
C ARG A 523 18.88 5.24 -3.11
N GLY A 524 18.35 5.08 -1.90
CA GLY A 524 17.37 5.99 -1.31
C GLY A 524 17.44 5.98 0.22
N THR A 525 16.46 6.63 0.84
CA THR A 525 16.22 6.63 2.29
C THR A 525 15.02 5.75 2.67
N VAL A 526 14.19 5.39 1.69
CA VAL A 526 13.05 4.50 1.81
C VAL A 526 12.89 3.69 0.51
N GLY A 527 12.19 2.59 0.56
CA GLY A 527 12.02 1.60 -0.50
C GLY A 527 12.73 0.30 -0.16
N GLU A 528 12.58 -0.72 -0.98
CA GLU A 528 13.12 -2.04 -0.73
C GLU A 528 14.62 -2.04 -0.46
N GLY A 529 15.03 -2.64 0.68
CA GLY A 529 16.42 -2.70 1.12
C GLY A 529 16.95 -1.39 1.72
N ASN A 530 16.11 -0.34 1.87
CA ASN A 530 16.45 0.90 2.55
C ASN A 530 15.84 0.98 3.96
N ASP A 531 16.16 -0.02 4.78
CA ASP A 531 15.79 -0.06 6.19
C ASP A 531 16.55 1.00 6.98
N THR A 532 16.02 1.43 8.13
CA THR A 532 16.63 2.47 8.92
C THR A 532 16.72 2.11 10.41
N GLU A 533 17.76 2.61 11.09
CA GLU A 533 17.90 2.50 12.54
C GLU A 533 17.13 3.60 13.27
N SER A 534 17.02 4.79 12.66
CA SER A 534 16.36 5.97 13.22
C SER A 534 15.10 6.32 12.45
N LEU A 535 14.12 6.86 13.17
CA LEU A 535 12.93 7.50 12.61
C LEU A 535 13.02 9.05 12.64
N ASP A 536 14.19 9.61 12.76
CA ASP A 536 14.42 11.03 12.51
C ASP A 536 14.45 11.31 11.01
N LEU A 537 14.09 12.52 10.58
CA LEU A 537 14.22 12.92 9.19
C LEU A 537 15.67 12.74 8.71
N PRO A 538 15.88 12.25 7.47
CA PRO A 538 17.22 12.01 6.96
C PRO A 538 18.11 13.27 6.94
N GLY A 539 19.41 13.08 7.13
CA GLY A 539 20.42 14.14 7.02
C GLY A 539 20.21 15.29 8.01
N VAL A 540 20.29 16.53 7.52
CA VAL A 540 20.15 17.75 8.35
C VAL A 540 18.82 18.48 8.14
N GLN A 541 17.81 17.80 7.58
CA GLN A 541 16.53 18.39 7.23
C GLN A 541 15.79 18.97 8.46
N ARG A 542 15.80 18.29 9.61
CA ARG A 542 15.27 18.84 10.88
C ARG A 542 15.92 20.18 11.21
N SER A 543 17.26 20.26 11.13
CA SER A 543 17.99 21.51 11.40
C SER A 543 17.65 22.63 10.41
N LEU A 544 17.37 22.29 9.15
CA LEU A 544 16.89 23.26 8.16
C LEU A 544 15.53 23.83 8.56
N VAL A 545 14.58 22.98 8.94
CA VAL A 545 13.25 23.42 9.41
C VAL A 545 13.39 24.34 10.64
N GLU A 546 14.19 23.92 11.62
CA GLU A 546 14.45 24.69 12.83
C GLU A 546 15.09 26.07 12.51
N ALA A 547 16.03 26.14 11.56
CA ALA A 547 16.64 27.40 11.13
C ALA A 547 15.65 28.33 10.42
N VAL A 548 14.76 27.80 9.60
CA VAL A 548 13.68 28.58 8.95
C VAL A 548 12.69 29.08 10.00
N VAL A 549 12.22 28.22 10.89
CA VAL A 549 11.30 28.62 11.99
C VAL A 549 11.92 29.71 12.86
N ALA A 550 13.22 29.66 13.11
CA ALA A 550 13.94 30.65 13.91
C ALA A 550 13.96 32.08 13.30
N THR A 551 13.62 32.24 12.00
CA THR A 551 13.43 33.56 11.37
C THR A 551 12.22 34.31 11.93
N GLY A 552 11.28 33.59 12.55
CA GLY A 552 9.97 34.10 12.97
C GLY A 552 8.93 34.12 11.85
N THR A 553 9.28 33.75 10.62
CA THR A 553 8.37 33.62 9.49
C THR A 553 7.43 32.42 9.74
N PRO A 554 6.10 32.56 9.66
CA PRO A 554 5.18 31.44 9.74
C PRO A 554 5.61 30.31 8.78
N THR A 555 5.83 29.12 9.32
CA THR A 555 6.43 28.01 8.54
C THR A 555 5.44 26.87 8.42
N VAL A 556 5.20 26.41 7.21
CA VAL A 556 4.46 25.19 6.87
C VAL A 556 5.47 24.10 6.50
N MET A 557 5.47 22.98 7.21
CA MET A 557 6.30 21.82 6.86
C MET A 557 5.47 20.84 6.04
N VAL A 558 5.94 20.51 4.83
CA VAL A 558 5.35 19.47 3.95
C VAL A 558 6.28 18.27 3.92
N LEU A 559 5.73 17.11 4.24
CA LEU A 559 6.44 15.84 4.34
C LEU A 559 6.16 14.98 3.12
N LEU A 560 7.17 14.74 2.29
CA LEU A 560 7.17 13.75 1.22
C LEU A 560 7.91 12.51 1.72
N THR A 561 7.18 11.54 2.31
CA THR A 561 7.82 10.40 3.00
C THR A 561 7.15 9.08 2.68
N GLY A 562 7.94 8.03 2.56
CA GLY A 562 7.46 6.65 2.39
C GLY A 562 7.35 5.87 3.70
N ARG A 563 7.60 6.51 4.85
CA ARG A 563 7.43 5.91 6.19
C ARG A 563 6.98 6.95 7.20
N PRO A 564 6.36 6.56 8.32
CA PRO A 564 6.07 7.47 9.41
C PRO A 564 7.34 7.79 10.21
N TYR A 565 7.68 9.08 10.28
CA TYR A 565 8.82 9.59 11.04
C TYR A 565 8.42 10.08 12.43
N ALA A 566 9.38 10.11 13.37
CA ALA A 566 9.23 10.61 14.74
C ALA A 566 9.29 12.15 14.75
N ILE A 567 8.23 12.79 14.31
CA ILE A 567 8.14 14.25 14.13
C ILE A 567 7.45 14.97 15.28
N GLY A 568 7.42 14.38 16.49
CA GLY A 568 6.83 15.00 17.69
C GLY A 568 7.33 16.42 17.97
N TRP A 569 8.61 16.69 17.70
CA TRP A 569 9.22 18.00 17.81
C TRP A 569 8.54 19.08 16.94
N ALA A 570 8.05 18.71 15.78
CA ALA A 570 7.37 19.63 14.85
C ALA A 570 5.88 19.82 15.19
N LEU A 571 5.24 18.87 15.87
CA LEU A 571 3.82 18.89 16.19
C LEU A 571 3.54 19.47 17.57
N ASP A 572 4.21 18.98 18.59
CA ASP A 572 3.93 19.30 20.00
C ASP A 572 5.01 20.16 20.65
N GLY A 573 6.15 20.32 19.96
CA GLY A 573 7.38 20.90 20.50
C GLY A 573 8.16 19.90 21.37
N ASP A 574 9.44 20.14 21.62
CA ASP A 574 10.23 19.31 22.52
C ASP A 574 9.69 19.45 23.96
N ALA A 575 9.10 18.39 24.49
CA ALA A 575 8.66 18.34 25.87
C ALA A 575 9.92 18.35 26.78
N GLY A 576 10.20 19.52 27.40
CA GLY A 576 11.30 19.67 28.33
C GLY A 576 12.41 20.65 27.93
N ALA A 577 12.38 21.22 26.77
CA ALA A 577 13.26 22.34 26.44
C ALA A 577 12.67 23.62 27.08
N ASP A 578 13.39 24.19 28.02
CA ASP A 578 13.04 25.49 28.61
C ASP A 578 13.36 26.59 27.57
N HIS A 579 12.43 26.81 26.66
CA HIS A 579 12.54 27.82 25.61
C HIS A 579 12.20 29.21 26.14
N GLY A 580 12.65 29.64 27.31
CA GLY A 580 12.49 31.00 27.74
C GLY A 580 11.28 31.79 27.17
N ALA A 581 11.11 33.03 27.37
CA ALA A 581 9.97 33.85 26.91
C ALA A 581 9.76 33.91 25.36
N GLY A 582 10.42 33.04 24.55
CA GLY A 582 10.43 33.06 23.05
C GLY A 582 9.48 32.08 22.36
N GLY A 583 8.72 31.26 23.04
CA GLY A 583 7.80 30.31 22.40
C GLY A 583 8.50 29.06 21.81
N SER A 584 7.73 27.99 21.57
CA SER A 584 8.22 26.74 20.95
C SER A 584 8.65 26.99 19.51
N LEU A 585 9.89 26.62 19.12
CA LEU A 585 10.39 26.65 17.76
C LEU A 585 9.81 25.47 16.95
N ARG A 586 8.56 25.57 16.53
CA ARG A 586 7.87 24.57 15.73
C ARG A 586 7.20 25.16 14.49
N PRO A 587 6.99 24.40 13.42
CA PRO A 587 6.17 24.84 12.29
C PRO A 587 4.76 25.26 12.73
N ALA A 588 4.19 26.25 12.06
CA ALA A 588 2.82 26.68 12.27
C ALA A 588 1.81 25.66 11.71
N ALA A 589 2.18 24.94 10.64
CA ALA A 589 1.41 23.83 10.12
C ALA A 589 2.32 22.70 9.64
N VAL A 590 1.80 21.47 9.66
CA VAL A 590 2.46 20.28 9.16
C VAL A 590 1.49 19.48 8.30
N VAL A 591 1.91 19.17 7.06
CA VAL A 591 1.16 18.39 6.09
C VAL A 591 1.96 17.12 5.77
N GLN A 592 1.33 15.95 5.93
CA GLN A 592 1.87 14.68 5.47
C GLN A 592 1.30 14.39 4.09
N ALA A 593 2.14 14.30 3.07
CA ALA A 593 1.72 14.07 1.71
C ALA A 593 2.07 12.64 1.21
N PHE A 594 2.87 11.88 1.95
CA PHE A 594 3.43 10.62 1.49
C PHE A 594 4.16 10.80 0.15
N PHE A 595 3.98 9.89 -0.81
CA PHE A 595 4.40 10.10 -2.20
C PHE A 595 3.13 10.24 -3.05
N PRO A 596 2.74 11.48 -3.39
CA PRO A 596 1.42 11.77 -3.95
C PRO A 596 1.33 11.59 -5.48
N GLY A 597 2.38 11.06 -6.15
CA GLY A 597 2.38 10.80 -7.59
C GLY A 597 2.52 12.05 -8.45
N GLU A 598 2.25 11.90 -9.74
CA GLU A 598 2.51 12.91 -10.78
C GLU A 598 1.72 14.22 -10.60
N GLU A 599 0.55 14.17 -10.00
CA GLU A 599 -0.28 15.35 -9.70
C GLU A 599 -0.10 15.87 -8.26
N GLY A 600 0.91 15.33 -7.56
CA GLY A 600 1.16 15.65 -6.15
C GLY A 600 1.54 17.10 -5.91
N GLY A 601 2.35 17.71 -6.77
CA GLY A 601 2.70 19.12 -6.66
C GLY A 601 1.47 20.02 -6.73
N THR A 602 0.60 19.79 -7.71
CA THR A 602 -0.67 20.50 -7.90
C THR A 602 -1.60 20.29 -6.70
N ALA A 603 -1.76 19.03 -6.22
CA ALA A 603 -2.62 18.74 -5.07
C ALA A 603 -2.14 19.42 -3.78
N ILE A 604 -0.82 19.48 -3.54
CA ILE A 604 -0.21 20.19 -2.40
C ILE A 604 -0.47 21.71 -2.54
N ALA A 605 -0.27 22.31 -3.70
CA ALA A 605 -0.54 23.72 -3.93
C ALA A 605 -2.03 24.05 -3.71
N ASP A 606 -2.95 23.22 -4.22
CA ASP A 606 -4.40 23.37 -4.02
C ASP A 606 -4.76 23.34 -2.51
N LEU A 607 -4.15 22.42 -1.74
CA LEU A 607 -4.34 22.38 -0.29
C LEU A 607 -3.80 23.64 0.36
N LEU A 608 -2.55 24.03 0.08
CA LEU A 608 -1.91 25.17 0.72
C LEU A 608 -2.66 26.48 0.47
N THR A 609 -3.17 26.67 -0.74
CA THR A 609 -3.90 27.89 -1.14
C THR A 609 -5.38 27.88 -0.75
N GLY A 610 -5.91 26.72 -0.32
CA GLY A 610 -7.32 26.56 0.05
C GLY A 610 -8.25 26.31 -1.14
N ALA A 611 -7.71 26.02 -2.33
CA ALA A 611 -8.49 25.55 -3.47
C ALA A 611 -9.09 24.15 -3.19
N ALA A 612 -8.44 23.36 -2.34
CA ALA A 612 -8.93 22.10 -1.79
C ALA A 612 -8.84 22.09 -0.26
N SER A 613 -9.82 21.50 0.41
CA SER A 613 -9.76 21.26 1.86
C SER A 613 -9.08 19.90 2.15
N PRO A 614 -8.13 19.82 3.09
CA PRO A 614 -7.52 18.55 3.46
C PRO A 614 -8.57 17.60 4.03
N SER A 615 -8.55 16.35 3.57
CA SER A 615 -9.51 15.31 3.98
C SER A 615 -8.87 13.94 4.22
N GLY A 616 -7.56 13.81 3.99
CA GLY A 616 -6.80 12.60 4.26
C GLY A 616 -6.73 12.25 5.74
N ARG A 617 -6.58 10.97 6.04
CA ARG A 617 -6.43 10.43 7.39
C ARG A 617 -5.20 9.52 7.44
N LEU A 618 -4.49 9.51 8.56
CA LEU A 618 -3.30 8.66 8.72
C LEU A 618 -3.66 7.17 8.61
N PRO A 619 -3.12 6.44 7.65
CA PRO A 619 -3.29 5.00 7.54
C PRO A 619 -2.32 4.25 8.46
N VAL A 620 -1.37 4.97 9.03
CA VAL A 620 -0.38 4.51 10.00
C VAL A 620 -0.24 5.54 11.11
N SER A 621 -0.08 5.10 12.34
CA SER A 621 0.22 5.95 13.48
C SER A 621 1.60 6.58 13.33
N LEU A 622 1.81 7.81 13.79
CA LEU A 622 3.14 8.44 13.81
C LEU A 622 3.86 8.10 15.12
N PRO A 623 4.99 7.41 15.05
CA PRO A 623 5.72 6.96 16.23
C PRO A 623 6.34 8.15 16.98
N ARG A 624 6.55 8.00 18.27
CA ARG A 624 7.24 8.98 19.10
C ARG A 624 8.76 8.88 18.95
N ALA A 625 9.26 7.68 18.77
CA ALA A 625 10.67 7.33 18.58
C ALA A 625 10.76 5.92 17.99
N ALA A 626 11.89 5.56 17.39
CA ALA A 626 12.11 4.22 16.83
C ALA A 626 11.92 3.08 17.86
N GLY A 627 12.30 3.33 19.13
CA GLY A 627 12.14 2.38 20.23
C GLY A 627 10.78 2.39 20.92
N ALA A 628 9.86 3.29 20.54
CA ALA A 628 8.52 3.38 21.13
C ALA A 628 7.54 2.36 20.51
N GLN A 629 7.81 1.08 20.71
CA GLN A 629 7.08 -0.04 20.16
C GLN A 629 6.24 -0.77 21.24
N PRO A 630 5.10 -1.40 20.89
CA PRO A 630 4.38 -1.26 19.61
C PRO A 630 3.66 0.11 19.54
N TYR A 631 3.80 0.80 18.42
CA TYR A 631 3.17 2.12 18.25
C TYR A 631 1.82 2.06 17.51
N THR A 632 1.52 0.93 16.88
CA THR A 632 0.27 0.71 16.15
C THR A 632 -0.92 0.67 17.10
N TYR A 633 -2.07 1.18 16.63
CA TYR A 633 -3.25 1.31 17.49
C TYR A 633 -3.92 -0.02 17.83
N LEU A 634 -3.75 -1.04 16.95
CA LEU A 634 -4.36 -2.37 17.11
C LEU A 634 -3.53 -3.24 18.05
N HIS A 635 -3.71 -3.08 19.33
CA HIS A 635 -2.99 -3.83 20.36
C HIS A 635 -3.90 -4.18 21.56
N PRO A 636 -3.64 -5.26 22.28
CA PRO A 636 -4.31 -5.55 23.54
C PRO A 636 -3.85 -4.58 24.62
N ARG A 637 -4.53 -4.58 25.78
CA ARG A 637 -4.28 -3.64 26.89
C ARG A 637 -2.82 -3.50 27.28
N LEU A 638 -2.08 -4.61 27.40
CA LEU A 638 -0.66 -4.60 27.79
C LEU A 638 0.30 -4.19 26.67
N GLY A 639 -0.19 -4.04 25.44
CA GLY A 639 0.58 -3.46 24.34
C GLY A 639 0.63 -1.93 24.36
N GLY A 640 -0.23 -1.28 25.15
CA GLY A 640 -0.22 0.16 25.36
C GLY A 640 0.53 0.61 26.61
N PRO A 641 0.55 1.92 26.89
CA PRO A 641 1.13 2.48 28.10
C PRO A 641 0.50 1.88 29.36
N SER A 642 1.31 1.55 30.36
CA SER A 642 0.85 1.01 31.64
C SER A 642 1.78 1.46 32.78
N ASP A 643 1.29 1.27 34.03
CA ASP A 643 2.06 1.63 35.23
C ASP A 643 3.25 0.68 35.51
N VAL A 644 3.38 -0.39 34.73
CA VAL A 644 4.45 -1.40 34.89
C VAL A 644 5.58 -1.25 33.88
N THR A 645 5.52 -0.24 33.00
CA THR A 645 6.59 0.06 32.01
C THR A 645 6.91 1.55 31.98
N ALA A 646 8.20 1.87 31.89
CA ALA A 646 8.67 3.25 31.69
C ALA A 646 8.62 3.71 30.23
N ALA A 647 8.45 2.78 29.28
CA ALA A 647 8.38 3.09 27.86
C ALA A 647 7.01 3.67 27.49
N ASP A 648 7.02 4.76 26.71
CA ASP A 648 5.81 5.37 26.16
C ASP A 648 5.69 5.05 24.67
N SER A 649 4.83 4.10 24.34
CA SER A 649 4.54 3.71 22.96
C SER A 649 3.39 4.50 22.33
N THR A 650 2.80 5.47 23.05
CA THR A 650 1.70 6.29 22.51
C THR A 650 2.17 7.05 21.28
N PRO A 651 1.51 6.92 20.13
CA PRO A 651 1.87 7.67 18.92
C PRO A 651 1.66 9.18 19.12
N VAL A 652 2.44 10.01 18.44
CA VAL A 652 2.24 11.47 18.45
C VAL A 652 1.00 11.89 17.69
N ARG A 653 0.64 11.12 16.66
CA ARG A 653 -0.68 11.16 15.98
C ARG A 653 -1.10 9.71 15.73
N PRO A 654 -2.32 9.34 16.13
CA PRO A 654 -2.81 7.97 16.00
C PRO A 654 -3.33 7.69 14.58
N PHE A 655 -3.51 6.42 14.27
CA PHE A 655 -4.25 5.94 13.11
C PHE A 655 -5.60 6.66 12.97
N GLY A 656 -5.98 6.98 11.74
CA GLY A 656 -7.21 7.68 11.42
C GLY A 656 -7.18 9.19 11.63
N PHE A 657 -6.11 9.76 12.20
CA PHE A 657 -6.00 11.20 12.48
C PHE A 657 -5.83 12.02 11.21
N GLY A 658 -6.49 13.17 11.14
CA GLY A 658 -6.33 14.21 10.13
C GLY A 658 -7.23 15.39 10.44
N LEU A 659 -6.76 16.60 10.17
CA LEU A 659 -7.51 17.85 10.32
C LEU A 659 -8.05 18.31 8.96
N GLY A 660 -9.10 19.14 8.98
CA GLY A 660 -9.62 19.86 7.83
C GLY A 660 -9.60 21.36 8.05
N TYR A 661 -10.00 22.14 7.04
CA TYR A 661 -10.27 23.58 7.19
C TYR A 661 -11.64 23.84 7.81
N THR A 662 -12.40 22.79 8.07
CA THR A 662 -13.66 22.83 8.82
C THR A 662 -13.63 21.76 9.91
N THR A 663 -14.63 21.76 10.78
CA THR A 663 -14.75 20.83 11.91
C THR A 663 -16.04 20.03 11.80
N PHE A 664 -16.02 18.81 12.31
CA PHE A 664 -17.18 17.91 12.31
C PHE A 664 -17.51 17.46 13.73
N ALA A 665 -18.81 17.29 14.00
CA ALA A 665 -19.32 16.69 15.23
C ALA A 665 -20.07 15.40 14.89
N TYR A 666 -19.92 14.41 15.79
CA TYR A 666 -20.68 13.15 15.75
C TYR A 666 -21.69 13.15 16.89
N GLU A 667 -22.96 13.04 16.54
CA GLU A 667 -24.06 13.18 17.46
C GLU A 667 -25.03 12.00 17.32
N GLU A 668 -25.78 11.69 18.37
CA GLU A 668 -26.89 10.73 18.36
C GLU A 668 -26.54 9.33 17.82
N LEU A 669 -25.43 8.75 18.27
CA LEU A 669 -25.13 7.36 17.95
C LEU A 669 -26.24 6.45 18.49
N THR A 670 -26.83 5.65 17.60
CA THR A 670 -27.78 4.59 17.91
C THR A 670 -27.24 3.26 17.40
N VAL A 671 -27.38 2.20 18.18
CA VAL A 671 -27.01 0.84 17.81
C VAL A 671 -28.12 -0.13 18.19
N ASP A 672 -28.18 -1.29 17.53
CA ASP A 672 -29.04 -2.37 18.00
C ASP A 672 -28.60 -2.85 19.38
N ALA A 673 -29.55 -3.14 20.26
CA ALA A 673 -29.26 -3.57 21.63
C ALA A 673 -28.63 -4.97 21.69
N SER A 674 -29.01 -5.84 20.76
CA SER A 674 -28.49 -7.21 20.69
C SER A 674 -28.47 -7.73 19.24
N VAL A 675 -27.60 -8.72 18.99
CA VAL A 675 -27.41 -9.34 17.68
C VAL A 675 -27.05 -10.82 17.88
N PRO A 676 -27.55 -11.75 17.04
CA PRO A 676 -27.05 -13.12 17.00
C PRO A 676 -25.58 -13.19 16.62
N SER A 677 -24.84 -14.18 17.10
CA SER A 677 -23.40 -14.37 16.84
C SER A 677 -23.05 -14.61 15.36
N ASP A 678 -24.04 -14.85 14.48
CA ASP A 678 -23.94 -14.98 13.02
C ASP A 678 -24.67 -13.84 12.28
N GLY A 679 -25.12 -12.80 12.99
CA GLY A 679 -26.01 -11.76 12.48
C GLY A 679 -25.29 -10.46 12.04
N TRP A 680 -26.13 -9.44 11.86
CA TRP A 680 -25.74 -8.07 11.55
C TRP A 680 -26.42 -7.11 12.53
N PHE A 681 -25.73 -6.07 12.93
CA PHE A 681 -26.32 -4.94 13.67
C PHE A 681 -26.14 -3.64 12.94
N ASP A 682 -27.06 -2.71 13.19
CA ASP A 682 -26.97 -1.36 12.65
C ASP A 682 -26.35 -0.41 13.68
N ALA A 683 -25.47 0.47 13.19
CA ALA A 683 -24.95 1.62 13.91
C ALA A 683 -25.19 2.88 13.07
N SER A 684 -25.91 3.85 13.63
CA SER A 684 -26.22 5.08 12.92
C SER A 684 -25.80 6.31 13.73
N VAL A 685 -25.18 7.28 13.06
CA VAL A 685 -24.69 8.52 13.65
C VAL A 685 -25.08 9.73 12.82
N THR A 686 -25.40 10.85 13.46
CA THR A 686 -25.53 12.14 12.80
C THR A 686 -24.16 12.81 12.72
N VAL A 687 -23.73 13.15 11.51
CA VAL A 687 -22.50 13.88 11.24
C VAL A 687 -22.86 15.30 10.85
N ARG A 688 -22.29 16.28 11.52
CA ARG A 688 -22.53 17.69 11.24
C ARG A 688 -21.22 18.43 11.00
N ASN A 689 -21.19 19.20 9.92
CA ASN A 689 -20.13 20.19 9.70
C ASN A 689 -20.41 21.40 10.61
N THR A 690 -19.60 21.59 11.64
CA THR A 690 -19.71 22.64 12.63
C THR A 690 -18.88 23.87 12.30
N GLY A 691 -18.08 23.86 11.26
CA GLY A 691 -17.22 24.96 10.84
C GLY A 691 -17.86 25.84 9.77
N ALA A 692 -17.08 26.78 9.25
CA ALA A 692 -17.54 27.82 8.33
C ALA A 692 -17.33 27.47 6.84
N HIS A 693 -16.67 26.36 6.53
CA HIS A 693 -16.32 25.94 5.17
C HIS A 693 -16.93 24.59 4.85
N ALA A 694 -17.20 24.35 3.57
CA ALA A 694 -17.49 23.00 3.10
C ALA A 694 -16.25 22.10 3.29
N GLY A 695 -16.46 20.83 3.51
CA GLY A 695 -15.36 19.87 3.64
C GLY A 695 -15.82 18.43 3.60
N GLU A 696 -14.84 17.53 3.48
CA GLU A 696 -15.05 16.08 3.56
C GLU A 696 -14.51 15.54 4.89
N ASP A 697 -15.20 14.53 5.43
CA ASP A 697 -14.77 13.79 6.61
C ASP A 697 -14.77 12.30 6.35
N VAL A 698 -13.92 11.59 7.06
CA VAL A 698 -13.93 10.12 7.14
C VAL A 698 -14.50 9.72 8.49
N VAL A 699 -15.74 9.32 8.49
CA VAL A 699 -16.47 8.84 9.67
C VAL A 699 -16.00 7.43 9.99
N GLN A 700 -15.35 7.22 11.14
CA GLN A 700 -14.72 5.96 11.51
C GLN A 700 -15.50 5.30 12.63
N LEU A 701 -15.99 4.08 12.40
CA LEU A 701 -16.68 3.25 13.39
C LEU A 701 -15.68 2.32 14.04
N TYR A 702 -15.55 2.38 15.35
CA TYR A 702 -14.66 1.55 16.15
C TYR A 702 -15.44 0.62 17.09
N GLY A 703 -14.79 -0.47 17.47
CA GLY A 703 -15.34 -1.42 18.44
C GLY A 703 -14.29 -1.99 19.38
N HIS A 704 -14.81 -2.59 20.46
CA HIS A 704 -14.05 -3.33 21.47
C HIS A 704 -14.87 -4.53 21.94
N ASP A 705 -14.30 -5.70 21.85
CA ASP A 705 -14.84 -6.92 22.45
C ASP A 705 -14.41 -6.94 23.94
N VAL A 706 -15.39 -6.85 24.85
CA VAL A 706 -15.13 -6.61 26.28
C VAL A 706 -14.48 -7.81 26.95
N HIS A 707 -14.94 -9.03 26.59
CA HIS A 707 -14.48 -10.28 27.20
C HIS A 707 -14.40 -11.41 26.18
N GLY A 708 -13.23 -11.69 25.65
CA GLY A 708 -12.99 -12.86 24.81
C GLY A 708 -12.22 -13.97 25.52
N SER A 709 -12.22 -15.17 24.97
CA SER A 709 -11.43 -16.31 25.45
C SER A 709 -9.92 -16.14 25.29
N VAL A 710 -9.48 -15.15 24.50
CA VAL A 710 -8.10 -14.66 24.33
C VAL A 710 -8.07 -13.15 24.48
N THR A 711 -6.88 -12.56 24.61
CA THR A 711 -6.73 -11.10 24.69
C THR A 711 -7.24 -10.43 23.43
N ARG A 712 -8.05 -9.35 23.61
CA ARG A 712 -8.67 -8.61 22.52
C ARG A 712 -8.04 -7.20 22.38
N PRO A 713 -8.03 -6.62 21.17
CA PRO A 713 -7.64 -5.22 20.99
C PRO A 713 -8.50 -4.26 21.81
N GLU A 714 -7.88 -3.22 22.37
CA GLU A 714 -8.61 -2.14 23.08
C GLU A 714 -9.47 -1.30 22.12
N VAL A 715 -9.04 -1.20 20.88
CA VAL A 715 -9.69 -0.45 19.79
C VAL A 715 -9.49 -1.22 18.51
N GLN A 716 -10.56 -1.39 17.74
CA GLN A 716 -10.54 -2.04 16.42
C GLN A 716 -11.42 -1.25 15.45
N LEU A 717 -10.92 -0.92 14.28
CA LEU A 717 -11.71 -0.33 13.20
C LEU A 717 -12.73 -1.37 12.70
N LEU A 718 -14.01 -1.05 12.80
CA LEU A 718 -15.07 -1.90 12.26
C LEU A 718 -15.41 -1.51 10.82
N GLY A 719 -15.57 -0.20 10.56
CA GLY A 719 -15.94 0.33 9.27
C GLY A 719 -15.65 1.81 9.16
N TYR A 720 -15.78 2.37 7.96
CA TYR A 720 -15.62 3.80 7.70
C TYR A 720 -16.45 4.25 6.50
N ALA A 721 -16.80 5.55 6.46
CA ALA A 721 -17.51 6.15 5.35
C ALA A 721 -17.00 7.59 5.11
N ARG A 722 -16.86 7.99 3.84
CA ARG A 722 -16.60 9.39 3.50
C ARG A 722 -17.88 10.16 3.33
N VAL A 723 -17.91 11.37 3.86
CA VAL A 723 -19.04 12.30 3.74
C VAL A 723 -18.55 13.68 3.33
N ALA A 724 -19.25 14.33 2.42
CA ALA A 724 -19.00 15.72 2.01
C ALA A 724 -20.17 16.58 2.47
N LEU A 725 -19.91 17.62 3.26
CA LEU A 725 -20.93 18.49 3.84
C LEU A 725 -20.59 19.96 3.64
N ALA A 726 -21.59 20.75 3.26
CA ALA A 726 -21.51 22.21 3.28
C ALA A 726 -21.41 22.73 4.73
N ALA A 727 -21.00 23.97 4.91
CA ALA A 727 -20.94 24.60 6.23
C ALA A 727 -22.32 24.56 6.93
N GLY A 728 -22.36 24.03 8.16
CA GLY A 728 -23.58 23.87 8.96
C GLY A 728 -24.50 22.72 8.56
N GLU A 729 -24.17 21.99 7.47
CA GLU A 729 -24.95 20.83 6.99
C GLU A 729 -24.75 19.61 7.89
N SER A 730 -25.79 18.78 7.97
CA SER A 730 -25.76 17.51 8.69
C SER A 730 -26.32 16.41 7.80
N THR A 731 -25.77 15.21 7.98
CA THR A 731 -26.27 13.98 7.35
C THR A 731 -26.29 12.84 8.35
N ARG A 732 -27.05 11.81 8.09
CA ARG A 732 -27.02 10.57 8.86
C ARG A 732 -26.22 9.51 8.13
N VAL A 733 -25.24 8.95 8.81
CA VAL A 733 -24.48 7.79 8.31
C VAL A 733 -24.95 6.56 9.06
N ARG A 734 -25.34 5.55 8.31
CA ARG A 734 -25.70 4.22 8.83
C ARG A 734 -24.68 3.22 8.38
N PHE A 735 -24.15 2.46 9.33
CA PHE A 735 -23.30 1.30 9.12
C PHE A 735 -24.12 0.04 9.43
N ARG A 736 -24.11 -0.91 8.51
CA ARG A 736 -24.61 -2.25 8.74
C ARG A 736 -23.43 -3.18 8.90
N VAL A 737 -23.21 -3.63 10.12
CA VAL A 737 -21.99 -4.30 10.58
C VAL A 737 -22.23 -5.78 10.74
N PRO A 738 -21.52 -6.66 10.01
CA PRO A 738 -21.57 -8.09 10.31
C PRO A 738 -20.82 -8.33 11.62
N VAL A 739 -21.42 -9.11 12.52
CA VAL A 739 -20.81 -9.36 13.84
C VAL A 739 -19.45 -10.06 13.70
N GLN A 740 -19.18 -10.70 12.57
CA GLN A 740 -17.89 -11.29 12.20
C GLN A 740 -16.74 -10.27 12.15
N ARG A 741 -17.02 -8.96 12.18
CA ARG A 741 -16.00 -7.92 12.40
C ARG A 741 -15.33 -8.02 13.79
N PHE A 742 -15.98 -8.69 14.75
CA PHE A 742 -15.41 -9.02 16.06
C PHE A 742 -14.78 -10.42 16.12
N ALA A 743 -14.81 -11.17 15.01
CA ALA A 743 -14.23 -12.52 14.97
C ALA A 743 -12.72 -12.50 15.27
N PHE A 744 -12.28 -13.53 15.96
CA PHE A 744 -10.89 -13.76 16.32
C PHE A 744 -10.56 -15.25 16.38
N THR A 745 -9.29 -15.56 16.41
CA THR A 745 -8.79 -16.94 16.51
C THR A 745 -8.74 -17.40 17.97
N ASP A 746 -9.55 -18.40 18.33
CA ASP A 746 -9.69 -18.93 19.70
C ASP A 746 -8.47 -19.76 20.16
N ARG A 747 -8.54 -20.33 21.37
CA ARG A 747 -7.47 -21.17 21.92
C ARG A 747 -7.24 -22.48 21.15
N ARG A 748 -8.17 -22.87 20.27
CA ARG A 748 -8.12 -24.06 19.43
C ARG A 748 -7.77 -23.74 17.99
N MET A 749 -7.34 -22.52 17.71
CA MET A 749 -7.03 -22.00 16.37
C MET A 749 -8.24 -22.00 15.40
N ARG A 750 -9.46 -21.88 15.92
CA ARG A 750 -10.67 -21.67 15.12
C ARG A 750 -11.01 -20.19 15.11
N ARG A 751 -11.43 -19.67 13.97
CA ARG A 751 -11.93 -18.31 13.86
C ARG A 751 -13.38 -18.27 14.35
N VAL A 752 -13.67 -17.51 15.40
CA VAL A 752 -14.97 -17.53 16.08
C VAL A 752 -15.46 -16.14 16.41
N VAL A 753 -16.81 -16.02 16.54
CA VAL A 753 -17.49 -14.93 17.27
C VAL A 753 -18.04 -15.55 18.56
N GLU A 754 -17.62 -15.04 19.71
CA GLU A 754 -18.13 -15.46 21.00
C GLU A 754 -19.30 -14.58 21.45
N PRO A 755 -20.32 -15.13 22.14
CA PRO A 755 -21.37 -14.32 22.74
C PRO A 755 -20.82 -13.51 23.92
N GLY A 756 -21.34 -12.28 24.07
CA GLY A 756 -20.91 -11.34 25.09
C GLY A 756 -21.16 -9.89 24.70
N ASP A 757 -20.73 -8.97 25.55
CA ASP A 757 -20.88 -7.55 25.28
C ASP A 757 -19.75 -7.02 24.38
N VAL A 758 -20.11 -6.33 23.30
CA VAL A 758 -19.19 -5.53 22.49
C VAL A 758 -19.54 -4.05 22.61
N GLN A 759 -18.53 -3.20 22.65
CA GLN A 759 -18.69 -1.76 22.66
C GLN A 759 -18.44 -1.19 21.28
N VAL A 760 -19.27 -0.21 20.86
CA VAL A 760 -19.20 0.43 19.55
C VAL A 760 -19.27 1.95 19.72
N TRP A 761 -18.49 2.69 18.97
CA TRP A 761 -18.50 4.17 18.94
C TRP A 761 -17.99 4.70 17.61
N VAL A 762 -18.36 5.94 17.29
CA VAL A 762 -17.81 6.68 16.16
C VAL A 762 -16.78 7.69 16.66
N ALA A 763 -15.66 7.81 15.98
CA ALA A 763 -14.60 8.74 16.35
C ALA A 763 -13.84 9.23 15.11
N SER A 764 -13.19 10.40 15.25
CA SER A 764 -12.35 10.99 14.21
C SER A 764 -10.99 10.29 14.03
N HIS A 765 -10.58 9.47 15.01
CA HIS A 765 -9.34 8.65 14.98
C HIS A 765 -9.32 7.66 16.16
N ALA A 766 -8.46 6.68 16.11
CA ALA A 766 -8.40 5.58 17.07
C ALA A 766 -8.22 6.00 18.55
N ALA A 767 -7.48 7.07 18.82
CA ALA A 767 -7.25 7.54 20.19
C ALA A 767 -8.38 8.43 20.75
N ALA A 768 -9.28 8.99 19.92
CA ALA A 768 -10.42 9.80 20.37
C ALA A 768 -11.51 8.96 21.05
N SER A 769 -11.40 7.66 21.02
CA SER A 769 -12.38 6.68 21.48
C SER A 769 -12.48 6.49 23.01
N ARG A 770 -11.70 7.22 23.82
CA ARG A 770 -11.72 7.08 25.27
C ARG A 770 -12.67 8.09 25.91
N PRO A 771 -13.57 7.68 26.85
CA PRO A 771 -14.44 8.60 27.56
C PRO A 771 -13.63 9.69 28.26
N GLY A 772 -13.93 10.95 27.97
CA GLY A 772 -13.28 12.09 28.60
C GLY A 772 -12.21 12.81 27.80
N GLY A 773 -11.96 12.43 26.53
CA GLY A 773 -11.07 13.21 25.61
C GLY A 773 -9.61 13.33 26.05
N THR A 774 -9.28 12.77 27.18
CA THR A 774 -7.89 12.67 27.66
C THR A 774 -7.41 11.24 27.35
N VAL A 775 -6.37 11.13 26.53
CA VAL A 775 -5.47 9.97 26.68
C VAL A 775 -5.27 9.81 28.18
N PRO A 776 -5.53 8.66 28.83
CA PRO A 776 -5.26 8.54 30.25
C PRO A 776 -3.82 9.02 30.41
N ALA A 777 -3.61 9.96 31.28
CA ALA A 777 -2.31 10.22 31.83
C ALA A 777 -1.92 8.98 32.67
N GLY A 778 -1.65 7.88 32.00
CA GLY A 778 -0.88 6.73 32.46
C GLY A 778 0.58 7.08 32.32
N GLY A 779 0.94 8.30 32.63
CA GLY A 779 2.31 8.65 32.95
C GLY A 779 2.46 8.41 34.43
N ILE A 780 3.40 7.58 34.83
CA ILE A 780 3.99 7.61 36.15
C ILE A 780 4.12 9.08 36.50
N VAL A 781 3.43 9.53 37.56
CA VAL A 781 3.70 10.79 38.19
C VAL A 781 5.10 10.59 38.82
N ALA A 782 6.13 10.77 38.01
CA ALA A 782 7.45 11.02 38.57
C ALA A 782 7.28 12.31 39.34
N SER A 783 7.39 12.24 40.63
CA SER A 783 7.52 13.37 41.53
C SER A 783 8.71 14.22 41.06
N GLY A 784 8.47 15.28 40.29
CA GLY A 784 9.47 16.19 39.76
C GLY A 784 9.20 16.57 38.31
N GLY A 785 8.41 17.65 38.08
CA GLY A 785 8.33 18.36 36.81
C GLY A 785 7.67 17.60 35.64
N GLY A 786 6.40 17.25 35.79
CA GLY A 786 5.69 16.51 34.76
C GLY A 786 5.31 17.39 33.55
N ALA A 787 5.74 16.98 32.37
CA ALA A 787 5.23 17.49 31.11
C ALA A 787 3.72 17.17 30.98
N VAL A 788 2.89 18.20 30.95
CA VAL A 788 1.46 18.07 30.72
C VAL A 788 1.26 17.67 29.26
N ARG A 789 0.87 16.40 29.01
CA ARG A 789 0.51 15.95 27.68
C ARG A 789 -0.74 16.68 27.21
N ARG A 790 -0.64 17.36 26.08
CA ARG A 790 -1.83 17.95 25.45
C ARG A 790 -2.61 16.83 24.77
N PRO A 791 -3.94 16.76 24.95
CA PRO A 791 -4.77 15.81 24.24
C PRO A 791 -4.71 16.05 22.73
N VAL A 792 -4.68 14.97 21.94
CA VAL A 792 -4.80 15.05 20.48
C VAL A 792 -6.24 15.52 20.17
N PRO A 793 -6.45 16.58 19.37
CA PRO A 793 -7.77 17.04 19.02
C PRO A 793 -8.57 15.95 18.31
N GLY A 794 -9.83 15.79 18.66
CA GLY A 794 -10.71 14.83 17.99
C GLY A 794 -12.10 14.83 18.60
N SER A 795 -13.09 14.35 17.83
CA SER A 795 -14.45 14.15 18.31
C SER A 795 -14.77 12.65 18.35
N ALA A 796 -15.57 12.25 19.31
CA ALA A 796 -16.09 10.90 19.44
C ALA A 796 -17.47 10.92 20.09
N THR A 797 -18.29 9.90 19.76
CA THR A 797 -19.53 9.63 20.49
C THR A 797 -19.22 8.91 21.79
N SER A 798 -20.20 8.84 22.69
CA SER A 798 -20.17 7.88 23.79
C SER A 798 -20.16 6.46 23.23
N ARG A 799 -19.58 5.54 23.97
CA ARG A 799 -19.62 4.10 23.63
C ARG A 799 -21.03 3.57 23.87
N ALA A 800 -21.54 2.82 22.91
CA ALA A 800 -22.77 2.06 23.02
C ALA A 800 -22.43 0.56 23.16
N THR A 801 -23.26 -0.19 23.88
CA THR A 801 -23.07 -1.65 24.05
C THR A 801 -24.06 -2.40 23.17
N VAL A 802 -23.58 -3.43 22.49
CA VAL A 802 -24.38 -4.40 21.75
C VAL A 802 -24.11 -5.78 22.40
N GLU A 803 -25.17 -6.50 22.77
CA GLU A 803 -25.07 -7.85 23.28
C GLU A 803 -25.04 -8.84 22.12
N VAL A 804 -23.93 -9.56 21.93
CA VAL A 804 -23.85 -10.70 21.01
C VAL A 804 -24.45 -11.92 21.69
N THR A 805 -25.50 -12.48 21.11
CA THR A 805 -26.30 -13.56 21.70
C THR A 805 -26.14 -14.87 20.92
N GLY A 806 -26.53 -15.99 21.54
CA GLY A 806 -26.52 -17.31 20.91
C GLY A 806 -25.27 -18.13 21.23
N PRO A 807 -25.02 -19.23 20.52
CA PRO A 807 -23.83 -20.05 20.69
C PRO A 807 -22.58 -19.37 20.08
N VAL A 808 -21.40 -19.88 20.41
CA VAL A 808 -20.18 -19.52 19.68
C VAL A 808 -20.37 -19.85 18.19
N HIS A 809 -20.21 -18.86 17.32
CA HIS A 809 -20.27 -19.04 15.88
C HIS A 809 -18.85 -19.24 15.32
N GLU A 810 -18.64 -20.35 14.65
CA GLU A 810 -17.39 -20.60 13.92
C GLU A 810 -17.48 -19.95 12.53
N VAL A 811 -16.62 -18.98 12.27
CA VAL A 811 -16.65 -18.16 11.05
C VAL A 811 -16.10 -18.96 9.88
N THR A 812 -16.85 -19.00 8.80
CA THR A 812 -16.51 -19.66 7.55
C THR A 812 -16.09 -18.64 6.45
N LEU A 813 -15.64 -19.14 5.32
CA LEU A 813 -15.32 -18.28 4.16
C LEU A 813 -16.54 -17.64 3.51
N ASP A 814 -17.74 -18.14 3.78
CA ASP A 814 -18.99 -17.60 3.22
C ASP A 814 -19.62 -16.53 4.13
N ASP A 815 -19.11 -16.39 5.36
CA ASP A 815 -19.56 -15.35 6.28
C ASP A 815 -19.16 -13.94 5.77
N PRO A 816 -20.04 -12.95 6.00
CA PRO A 816 -19.76 -11.56 5.61
C PRO A 816 -18.61 -10.98 6.45
N ARG A 817 -17.77 -10.16 5.83
CA ARG A 817 -16.59 -9.55 6.44
C ARG A 817 -16.44 -8.06 6.19
N VAL A 818 -17.25 -7.51 5.30
CA VAL A 818 -17.22 -6.09 4.92
C VAL A 818 -18.46 -5.39 5.46
N VAL A 819 -18.25 -4.20 6.02
CA VAL A 819 -19.35 -3.33 6.51
C VAL A 819 -19.99 -2.63 5.32
N GLU A 820 -21.33 -2.68 5.27
CA GLU A 820 -22.14 -1.89 4.35
C GLU A 820 -22.41 -0.53 5.01
N TRP A 821 -22.45 0.53 4.24
CA TRP A 821 -22.80 1.86 4.75
C TRP A 821 -23.65 2.66 3.76
N GLU A 822 -24.43 3.58 4.29
CA GLU A 822 -25.24 4.51 3.52
C GLU A 822 -25.20 5.89 4.17
N VAL A 823 -25.30 6.92 3.32
CA VAL A 823 -25.40 8.33 3.73
C VAL A 823 -26.79 8.82 3.33
N GLY A 824 -27.58 9.27 4.34
CA GLY A 824 -29.00 9.61 4.19
C GLY A 824 -29.31 11.09 4.16
#